data_32762ce5b42ea0738edc92f31eb18879
#
_entry.id   32762ce5b42ea0738edc92f31eb18879
#
_cell.length_a   1.000
_cell.length_b   1.000
_cell.length_c   1.000
_cell.angle_alpha   90.00
_cell.angle_beta   90.00
_cell.angle_gamma   90.00
#
_symmetry.space_group_name_H-M   'P 1'
#
loop_
_entity.id
_entity.type
_entity.pdbx_description
1 polymer ?
#
loop_
_entity_poly.entity_id
_entity_poly.type
_entity_poly.pdbx_seq_one_letter_code
_entity_poly.pdbx_strand_id
1 'polypeptide(L)'
;MDPPKSVISLGPIDDGRIRVSPPLLWICREASLTLLWASLPSTAVRFFCLFIRSVVHLFALCLGLICPHGMMAADAAAGLAQTLRSGTSSDHRTADGIVLFVPSGEPATPFLVQGPFTSAWSGELSVDLRGEYFFHGLFTGHLKVSINDEVVLDADGKSPAWIDSSKVRLNKGANKILAEYSAPKSGEALVRVYWSGKEVPFNPIPVGALSHTANADISSANQLRRGRDLFAELRCSHCHTTQGGMPDLTADAPAFSGIGSRRHSSWLALWIANPESLRPGTAMPALFHGAETASHSDAIAAFLGSLKAATPLTPSASSTADLIDAGKSLYEKLHCVACHVAPDDTRADPAKISQKQVLAKFKPGALVSFLRKPSEHFAWIGMPDFKLSNDEASQLAAYLESAADKPSERSIPSDEALILKGKSLVQNSGCLNCHTLDLPNAYKAPALATLKPETWSAGCLAASPAAESKAPRYTLSSADRQALAAFGRSDRSSLTRHTAADFLERQSVSLNCRECHGKFEGFPAWELLGGKLKPEWASRFIGGSESWKPRPWLESRMPAFPTHAAFLGQGLATAHGLPPVTPNDDAPDAELAKVGHKLIGTSGGFACISCHSVGDFGATQVFEAPGINLAHSFERLQPDFYRRWLRNPVSIDPNSKMPAYFDEEGKSALADVLEGDGPKTIRALWEYIRLGSKMPKPE
;
A
#
# COMPACT_ATOMS: atom_id res chain seq x y z
N MET A 1 -24.33 -43.79 30.17
CA MET A 1 -24.30 -44.32 28.75
C MET A 1 -24.36 -43.12 27.85
N ASP A 2 -23.18 -42.56 27.57
CA ASP A 2 -23.04 -41.42 26.65
C ASP A 2 -22.70 -41.94 25.23
N PRO A 3 -23.24 -41.33 24.16
CA PRO A 3 -22.82 -41.64 22.80
C PRO A 3 -21.61 -40.78 22.41
N PRO A 4 -20.75 -41.24 21.50
CA PRO A 4 -19.45 -40.61 21.21
C PRO A 4 -19.56 -39.36 20.33
N LYS A 5 -18.85 -38.31 20.71
CA LYS A 5 -18.63 -37.11 19.90
C LYS A 5 -17.61 -37.42 18.80
N SER A 6 -18.04 -37.38 17.56
CA SER A 6 -17.12 -37.33 16.40
C SER A 6 -16.63 -35.89 16.21
N VAL A 7 -15.35 -35.67 16.47
CA VAL A 7 -14.64 -34.43 16.15
C VAL A 7 -14.19 -34.52 14.69
N ILE A 8 -14.79 -33.70 13.81
CA ILE A 8 -14.26 -33.48 12.46
C ILE A 8 -13.26 -32.35 12.56
N SER A 9 -11.99 -32.70 12.41
CA SER A 9 -10.90 -31.75 12.27
C SER A 9 -10.93 -31.16 10.84
N LEU A 10 -11.25 -29.90 10.72
CA LEU A 10 -11.01 -29.13 9.50
C LEU A 10 -9.58 -28.58 9.55
N GLY A 11 -8.75 -29.05 8.63
CA GLY A 11 -7.41 -28.51 8.38
C GLY A 11 -7.48 -27.14 7.71
N PRO A 12 -6.37 -26.38 7.71
CA PRO A 12 -6.35 -25.00 7.26
C PRO A 12 -6.63 -24.86 5.75
N ILE A 13 -7.46 -23.89 5.40
CA ILE A 13 -7.77 -23.51 4.03
C ILE A 13 -6.59 -22.70 3.50
N ASP A 14 -5.93 -23.25 2.50
CA ASP A 14 -4.81 -22.64 1.80
C ASP A 14 -5.32 -21.80 0.63
N ASP A 15 -4.71 -20.66 0.43
CA ASP A 15 -4.75 -19.67 -0.65
C ASP A 15 -5.70 -19.91 -1.83
N GLY A 16 -6.63 -18.96 -2.01
CA GLY A 16 -7.61 -18.85 -3.09
C GLY A 16 -7.05 -18.75 -4.51
N ARG A 17 -6.34 -19.79 -4.97
CA ARG A 17 -6.09 -20.05 -6.38
C ARG A 17 -6.86 -21.30 -6.79
N ILE A 18 -7.93 -21.10 -7.51
CA ILE A 18 -8.61 -22.17 -8.23
C ILE A 18 -7.64 -22.70 -9.28
N ARG A 19 -6.92 -23.78 -8.94
CA ARG A 19 -6.26 -24.60 -9.94
C ARG A 19 -7.31 -25.52 -10.54
N VAL A 20 -7.75 -25.19 -11.73
CA VAL A 20 -8.43 -26.18 -12.59
C VAL A 20 -7.39 -27.22 -12.96
N SER A 21 -7.47 -28.40 -12.34
CA SER A 21 -6.68 -29.57 -12.73
C SER A 21 -7.28 -30.14 -14.01
N PRO A 22 -6.54 -30.27 -15.11
CA PRO A 22 -7.02 -31.06 -16.24
C PRO A 22 -6.89 -32.55 -15.89
N PRO A 23 -7.98 -33.32 -15.87
CA PRO A 23 -7.89 -34.74 -15.78
C PRO A 23 -7.62 -35.28 -17.18
N LEU A 24 -6.38 -35.48 -17.60
CA LEU A 24 -6.03 -36.33 -18.79
C LEU A 24 -4.53 -36.39 -19.15
N LEU A 25 -3.63 -36.03 -18.24
CA LEU A 25 -2.19 -36.17 -18.51
C LEU A 25 -1.45 -37.17 -17.59
N TRP A 26 -2.19 -37.97 -16.82
CA TRP A 26 -1.60 -38.89 -15.82
C TRP A 26 -1.67 -40.38 -16.24
N ILE A 27 -2.07 -40.71 -17.47
CA ILE A 27 -2.16 -42.11 -17.95
C ILE A 27 -0.92 -42.55 -18.77
N CYS A 28 0.05 -41.69 -19.03
CA CYS A 28 1.21 -42.05 -19.82
C CYS A 28 2.54 -42.11 -19.07
N ARG A 29 2.59 -42.18 -17.75
CA ARG A 29 3.88 -42.19 -17.05
C ARG A 29 4.20 -43.38 -16.13
N GLU A 30 3.29 -44.29 -15.88
CA GLU A 30 3.61 -45.53 -15.14
C GLU A 30 2.83 -46.72 -15.67
N ALA A 31 3.28 -47.24 -16.82
CA ALA A 31 3.07 -48.64 -17.18
C ALA A 31 4.41 -49.23 -17.53
N SER A 32 5.13 -49.68 -16.51
CA SER A 32 6.19 -50.65 -16.64
C SER A 32 5.55 -51.99 -16.99
N LEU A 33 5.35 -52.24 -18.27
CA LEU A 33 5.05 -53.57 -18.83
C LEU A 33 6.38 -54.24 -19.23
N THR A 34 7.06 -54.76 -18.24
CA THR A 34 8.01 -55.86 -18.43
C THR A 34 7.24 -57.17 -18.31
N LEU A 35 7.40 -58.03 -19.29
CA LEU A 35 6.88 -59.41 -19.46
C LEU A 35 5.66 -59.52 -20.38
N LEU A 36 5.99 -59.62 -21.68
CA LEU A 36 5.39 -60.55 -22.69
C LEU A 36 5.81 -60.12 -24.12
N TRP A 37 7.11 -60.07 -24.37
CA TRP A 37 7.65 -59.85 -25.72
C TRP A 37 8.57 -61.05 -26.12
N ALA A 38 7.98 -62.14 -26.32
CA ALA A 38 8.67 -63.25 -26.95
C ALA A 38 7.66 -64.01 -27.82
N SER A 39 7.45 -63.53 -29.06
CA SER A 39 7.02 -64.31 -30.25
C SER A 39 6.12 -63.52 -31.22
N LEU A 40 6.63 -62.38 -31.75
CA LEU A 40 6.03 -61.79 -32.95
C LEU A 40 7.15 -61.30 -33.91
N PRO A 41 7.05 -61.54 -35.22
CA PRO A 41 8.07 -61.16 -36.19
C PRO A 41 8.12 -59.66 -36.38
N SER A 42 9.34 -59.11 -36.48
CA SER A 42 9.69 -57.65 -36.47
C SER A 42 9.01 -56.78 -37.53
N THR A 43 8.36 -57.32 -38.51
CA THR A 43 7.63 -56.64 -39.57
C THR A 43 6.21 -56.15 -39.12
N ALA A 44 5.52 -56.93 -38.28
CA ALA A 44 4.17 -56.58 -37.82
C ALA A 44 4.18 -55.39 -36.82
N VAL A 45 5.23 -55.28 -35.99
CA VAL A 45 5.37 -54.20 -35.01
C VAL A 45 5.64 -52.86 -35.69
N ARG A 46 6.38 -52.84 -36.80
CA ARG A 46 6.64 -51.59 -37.56
C ARG A 46 5.38 -51.07 -38.26
N PHE A 47 4.54 -51.95 -38.77
CA PHE A 47 3.27 -51.52 -39.39
C PHE A 47 2.26 -51.01 -38.36
N PHE A 48 2.20 -51.60 -37.17
CA PHE A 48 1.30 -51.21 -36.13
C PHE A 48 1.72 -49.84 -35.51
N CYS A 49 3.01 -49.62 -35.32
CA CYS A 49 3.51 -48.28 -34.86
C CYS A 49 3.33 -47.19 -35.91
N LEU A 50 3.47 -47.50 -37.21
CA LEU A 50 3.19 -46.55 -38.29
C LEU A 50 1.71 -46.22 -38.40
N PHE A 51 0.83 -47.21 -38.20
CA PHE A 51 -0.61 -47.01 -38.24
C PHE A 51 -1.10 -46.15 -37.05
N ILE A 52 -0.60 -46.42 -35.84
CA ILE A 52 -0.94 -45.59 -34.66
C ILE A 52 -0.39 -44.15 -34.80
N ARG A 53 0.84 -43.98 -35.33
CA ARG A 53 1.36 -42.63 -35.61
C ARG A 53 0.53 -41.88 -36.65
N SER A 54 0.08 -42.55 -37.71
CA SER A 54 -0.76 -41.94 -38.74
C SER A 54 -2.16 -41.57 -38.21
N VAL A 55 -2.77 -42.41 -37.39
CA VAL A 55 -4.07 -42.13 -36.75
C VAL A 55 -3.95 -41.01 -35.75
N VAL A 56 -2.91 -40.93 -34.92
CA VAL A 56 -2.66 -39.86 -33.98
C VAL A 56 -2.39 -38.50 -34.69
N HIS A 57 -1.66 -38.55 -35.83
CA HIS A 57 -1.45 -37.33 -36.63
C HIS A 57 -2.72 -36.87 -37.37
N LEU A 58 -3.54 -37.81 -37.85
CA LEU A 58 -4.85 -37.46 -38.43
C LEU A 58 -5.82 -36.86 -37.37
N PHE A 59 -5.82 -37.43 -36.16
CA PHE A 59 -6.62 -36.91 -35.05
C PHE A 59 -6.13 -35.51 -34.57
N ALA A 60 -4.81 -35.31 -34.54
CA ALA A 60 -4.23 -34.01 -34.24
C ALA A 60 -4.52 -32.95 -35.30
N LEU A 61 -4.49 -33.36 -36.60
CA LEU A 61 -4.90 -32.45 -37.71
C LEU A 61 -6.40 -32.19 -37.73
N CYS A 62 -7.27 -33.14 -37.41
CA CYS A 62 -8.70 -32.91 -37.31
C CYS A 62 -9.10 -32.05 -36.10
N LEU A 63 -8.40 -32.19 -34.96
CA LEU A 63 -8.57 -31.32 -33.80
C LEU A 63 -8.05 -29.91 -34.04
N GLY A 64 -7.03 -29.75 -34.89
CA GLY A 64 -6.53 -28.42 -35.29
C GLY A 64 -7.42 -27.65 -36.28
N LEU A 65 -8.36 -28.36 -36.97
CA LEU A 65 -9.26 -27.78 -37.97
C LEU A 65 -10.68 -27.51 -37.43
N ILE A 66 -10.99 -27.96 -36.22
CA ILE A 66 -12.31 -27.82 -35.57
C ILE A 66 -12.27 -26.89 -34.34
N CYS A 67 -11.12 -26.35 -33.94
CA CYS A 67 -11.09 -25.20 -33.06
C CYS A 67 -11.36 -23.95 -33.91
N PRO A 68 -12.55 -23.33 -33.81
CA PRO A 68 -12.64 -21.94 -34.19
C PRO A 68 -11.57 -21.26 -33.32
N HIS A 69 -10.81 -20.35 -33.89
CA HIS A 69 -9.96 -19.43 -33.11
C HIS A 69 -10.90 -18.77 -32.11
N GLY A 70 -11.05 -19.38 -30.95
CA GLY A 70 -11.63 -18.75 -29.79
C GLY A 70 -10.73 -17.52 -29.59
N MET A 71 -11.25 -16.33 -29.86
CA MET A 71 -10.69 -15.10 -29.34
C MET A 71 -10.42 -15.44 -27.88
N MET A 72 -9.13 -15.48 -27.47
CA MET A 72 -8.78 -15.49 -26.08
C MET A 72 -9.57 -14.33 -25.49
N ALA A 73 -10.47 -14.63 -24.58
CA ALA A 73 -11.14 -13.58 -23.82
C ALA A 73 -10.00 -12.76 -23.22
N ALA A 74 -9.92 -11.50 -23.58
CA ALA A 74 -8.91 -10.61 -23.05
C ALA A 74 -9.04 -10.66 -21.55
N ASP A 75 -7.94 -10.93 -20.82
CA ASP A 75 -7.94 -11.10 -19.37
C ASP A 75 -8.60 -9.87 -18.74
N ALA A 76 -9.71 -10.09 -18.03
CA ALA A 76 -10.43 -9.04 -17.32
C ALA A 76 -9.63 -8.64 -16.07
N ALA A 77 -9.30 -7.35 -15.97
CA ALA A 77 -8.67 -6.77 -14.80
C ALA A 77 -9.73 -6.12 -13.89
N ALA A 78 -9.54 -6.18 -12.57
CA ALA A 78 -10.42 -5.52 -11.62
C ALA A 78 -10.35 -3.99 -11.74
N GLY A 79 -11.47 -3.30 -11.45
CA GLY A 79 -11.60 -1.85 -11.58
C GLY A 79 -11.98 -1.40 -12.99
N LEU A 80 -12.02 -0.09 -13.21
CA LEU A 80 -12.38 0.54 -14.49
C LEU A 80 -11.13 1.08 -15.22
N ALA A 81 -11.13 1.03 -16.54
CA ALA A 81 -10.16 1.75 -17.34
C ALA A 81 -10.47 3.26 -17.28
N GLN A 82 -9.54 4.05 -16.73
CA GLN A 82 -9.66 5.50 -16.66
C GLN A 82 -8.72 6.19 -17.64
N THR A 83 -9.25 7.12 -18.40
CA THR A 83 -8.49 8.02 -19.28
C THR A 83 -8.72 9.45 -18.85
N LEU A 84 -7.65 10.16 -18.50
CA LEU A 84 -7.68 11.59 -18.20
C LEU A 84 -7.01 12.37 -19.33
N ARG A 85 -7.53 13.56 -19.65
CA ARG A 85 -6.96 14.42 -20.71
C ARG A 85 -6.96 15.88 -20.28
N SER A 86 -5.84 16.57 -20.56
CA SER A 86 -5.72 18.02 -20.39
C SER A 86 -4.91 18.58 -21.58
N GLY A 87 -5.51 19.42 -22.40
CA GLY A 87 -4.92 19.88 -23.65
C GLY A 87 -4.59 18.70 -24.59
N THR A 88 -3.34 18.58 -24.98
CA THR A 88 -2.82 17.47 -25.83
C THR A 88 -2.30 16.28 -25.03
N SER A 89 -2.22 16.39 -23.70
CA SER A 89 -1.69 15.33 -22.82
C SER A 89 -2.79 14.39 -22.39
N SER A 90 -2.47 13.10 -22.28
CA SER A 90 -3.34 12.07 -21.70
C SER A 90 -2.61 11.22 -20.69
N ASP A 91 -3.37 10.71 -19.73
CA ASP A 91 -2.92 9.72 -18.75
C ASP A 91 -3.95 8.59 -18.67
N HIS A 92 -3.47 7.35 -18.52
CA HIS A 92 -4.30 6.14 -18.51
C HIS A 92 -3.97 5.31 -17.27
N ARG A 93 -5.00 4.84 -16.57
CA ARG A 93 -4.81 4.00 -15.37
C ARG A 93 -6.02 3.11 -15.12
N THR A 94 -5.86 2.15 -14.24
CA THR A 94 -6.98 1.44 -13.62
C THR A 94 -7.48 2.25 -12.43
N ALA A 95 -8.80 2.42 -12.33
CA ALA A 95 -9.46 3.11 -11.21
C ALA A 95 -10.34 2.12 -10.43
N ASP A 96 -10.28 2.18 -9.09
CA ASP A 96 -11.08 1.33 -8.20
C ASP A 96 -12.57 1.71 -8.18
N GLY A 97 -12.94 2.82 -8.82
CA GLY A 97 -14.30 3.33 -8.93
C GLY A 97 -14.37 4.65 -9.69
N ILE A 98 -15.57 5.18 -9.83
CA ILE A 98 -15.78 6.52 -10.43
C ILE A 98 -15.64 7.54 -9.31
N VAL A 99 -14.39 7.90 -9.02
CA VAL A 99 -14.02 8.75 -7.91
C VAL A 99 -12.80 9.59 -8.25
N LEU A 100 -12.85 10.90 -7.94
CA LEU A 100 -11.75 11.82 -8.15
C LEU A 100 -11.94 13.08 -7.30
N PHE A 101 -10.85 13.61 -6.75
CA PHE A 101 -10.76 14.96 -6.21
C PHE A 101 -9.46 15.62 -6.68
N VAL A 102 -9.56 16.80 -7.24
CA VAL A 102 -8.42 17.62 -7.64
C VAL A 102 -8.55 19.00 -7.01
N PRO A 103 -7.64 19.38 -6.11
CA PRO A 103 -7.63 20.71 -5.54
C PRO A 103 -7.53 21.80 -6.59
N SER A 104 -8.07 22.98 -6.28
CA SER A 104 -7.93 24.13 -7.17
C SER A 104 -6.47 24.46 -7.40
N GLY A 105 -6.09 24.57 -8.67
CA GLY A 105 -4.72 24.90 -9.03
C GLY A 105 -3.73 23.75 -9.06
N GLU A 106 -4.19 22.51 -8.89
CA GLU A 106 -3.36 21.31 -9.02
C GLU A 106 -3.64 20.54 -10.33
N PRO A 107 -2.70 19.73 -10.81
CA PRO A 107 -2.96 18.83 -11.94
C PRO A 107 -3.78 17.61 -11.47
N ALA A 108 -4.60 17.06 -12.35
CA ALA A 108 -5.37 15.85 -12.04
C ALA A 108 -4.47 14.62 -11.79
N THR A 109 -3.34 14.55 -12.46
CA THR A 109 -2.25 13.58 -12.22
C THR A 109 -0.90 14.26 -12.50
N PRO A 110 0.22 13.73 -11.98
CA PRO A 110 1.54 14.28 -12.30
C PRO A 110 1.88 14.27 -13.80
N PHE A 111 1.22 13.45 -14.59
CA PHE A 111 1.44 13.32 -16.04
C PHE A 111 0.66 14.33 -16.88
N LEU A 112 -0.25 15.07 -16.27
CA LEU A 112 -1.02 16.11 -16.91
C LEU A 112 -0.56 17.50 -16.49
N VAL A 113 -0.76 18.47 -17.36
CA VAL A 113 -0.57 19.88 -17.00
C VAL A 113 -1.75 20.36 -16.16
N GLN A 114 -1.49 21.35 -15.30
CA GLN A 114 -2.52 22.06 -14.55
C GLN A 114 -3.53 22.73 -15.51
N GLY A 115 -4.80 22.70 -15.18
CA GLY A 115 -5.86 23.35 -15.93
C GLY A 115 -7.10 22.48 -16.13
N PRO A 116 -8.03 22.91 -17.00
CA PRO A 116 -9.22 22.13 -17.31
C PRO A 116 -8.86 20.76 -17.86
N PHE A 117 -9.60 19.74 -17.41
CA PHE A 117 -9.40 18.37 -17.86
C PHE A 117 -10.72 17.61 -18.00
N THR A 118 -10.67 16.50 -18.71
CA THR A 118 -11.74 15.52 -18.79
C THR A 118 -11.26 14.18 -18.25
N SER A 119 -12.19 13.37 -17.75
CA SER A 119 -11.92 12.00 -17.33
C SER A 119 -13.03 11.08 -17.82
N ALA A 120 -12.67 9.92 -18.36
CA ALA A 120 -13.61 8.88 -18.73
C ALA A 120 -13.25 7.58 -18.04
N TRP A 121 -14.24 6.92 -17.41
CA TRP A 121 -14.13 5.60 -16.84
C TRP A 121 -14.98 4.63 -17.67
N SER A 122 -14.40 3.53 -18.11
CA SER A 122 -15.08 2.52 -18.93
C SER A 122 -14.76 1.10 -18.45
N GLY A 123 -15.73 0.23 -18.58
CA GLY A 123 -15.60 -1.18 -18.20
C GLY A 123 -16.94 -1.85 -18.03
N GLU A 124 -16.99 -2.81 -17.11
CA GLU A 124 -18.17 -3.59 -16.79
C GLU A 124 -18.50 -3.50 -15.30
N LEU A 125 -19.78 -3.45 -14.99
CA LEU A 125 -20.36 -3.55 -13.66
C LEU A 125 -21.08 -4.89 -13.55
N SER A 126 -20.60 -5.77 -12.69
CA SER A 126 -21.21 -7.08 -12.44
C SER A 126 -22.10 -7.05 -11.22
N VAL A 127 -23.31 -7.61 -11.37
CA VAL A 127 -24.27 -7.79 -10.26
C VAL A 127 -24.72 -9.25 -10.14
N ASP A 128 -24.92 -9.72 -8.92
CA ASP A 128 -25.32 -11.10 -8.64
C ASP A 128 -26.81 -11.34 -8.96
N LEU A 129 -27.61 -10.30 -8.83
CA LEU A 129 -29.06 -10.36 -9.03
C LEU A 129 -29.50 -9.33 -10.06
N ARG A 130 -30.38 -9.76 -10.98
CA ARG A 130 -31.10 -8.84 -11.86
C ARG A 130 -32.04 -7.98 -11.03
N GLY A 131 -31.98 -6.66 -11.19
CA GLY A 131 -32.79 -5.77 -10.38
C GLY A 131 -32.84 -4.35 -10.90
N GLU A 132 -33.50 -3.50 -10.12
CA GLU A 132 -33.59 -2.07 -10.35
C GLU A 132 -32.59 -1.37 -9.42
N TYR A 133 -31.78 -0.49 -9.99
CA TYR A 133 -30.71 0.24 -9.32
C TYR A 133 -30.83 1.73 -9.59
N PHE A 134 -30.21 2.52 -8.72
CA PHE A 134 -30.00 3.95 -8.91
C PHE A 134 -28.50 4.24 -8.79
N PHE A 135 -28.04 5.19 -9.59
CA PHE A 135 -26.70 5.76 -9.48
C PHE A 135 -26.80 7.17 -8.90
N HIS A 136 -25.93 7.51 -8.00
CA HIS A 136 -25.93 8.79 -7.28
C HIS A 136 -24.60 9.48 -7.55
N GLY A 137 -24.64 10.63 -8.22
CA GLY A 137 -23.45 11.45 -8.50
C GLY A 137 -23.32 12.60 -7.51
N LEU A 138 -22.15 12.75 -6.90
CA LEU A 138 -21.73 13.96 -6.17
C LEU A 138 -20.56 14.57 -6.93
N PHE A 139 -20.73 15.74 -7.52
CA PHE A 139 -19.72 16.29 -8.42
C PHE A 139 -19.81 17.81 -8.57
N THR A 140 -18.71 18.40 -9.04
CA THR A 140 -18.65 19.74 -9.62
C THR A 140 -18.28 19.60 -11.11
N GLY A 141 -18.69 20.54 -11.97
CA GLY A 141 -18.49 20.39 -13.41
C GLY A 141 -19.63 19.63 -14.07
N HIS A 142 -19.33 18.81 -15.09
CA HIS A 142 -20.34 18.05 -15.84
C HIS A 142 -20.06 16.55 -15.72
N LEU A 143 -21.09 15.76 -15.40
CA LEU A 143 -20.99 14.29 -15.29
C LEU A 143 -22.10 13.64 -16.12
N LYS A 144 -21.68 12.70 -16.98
CA LYS A 144 -22.58 11.81 -17.73
C LYS A 144 -22.24 10.35 -17.40
N VAL A 145 -23.24 9.58 -17.03
CA VAL A 145 -23.11 8.13 -16.76
C VAL A 145 -24.06 7.38 -17.71
N SER A 146 -23.52 6.36 -18.36
CA SER A 146 -24.27 5.45 -19.24
C SER A 146 -24.13 4.01 -18.77
N ILE A 147 -25.22 3.25 -18.80
CA ILE A 147 -25.27 1.83 -18.49
C ILE A 147 -25.85 1.09 -19.68
N ASN A 148 -25.17 0.08 -20.20
CA ASN A 148 -25.58 -0.69 -21.38
C ASN A 148 -25.92 0.24 -22.57
N ASP A 149 -25.13 1.30 -22.77
CA ASP A 149 -25.26 2.34 -23.79
C ASP A 149 -26.47 3.29 -23.60
N GLU A 150 -27.26 3.14 -22.52
CA GLU A 150 -28.32 4.05 -22.15
C GLU A 150 -27.81 5.11 -21.17
N VAL A 151 -28.09 6.38 -21.42
CA VAL A 151 -27.72 7.51 -20.52
C VAL A 151 -28.66 7.51 -19.32
N VAL A 152 -28.11 7.33 -18.13
CA VAL A 152 -28.88 7.25 -16.89
C VAL A 152 -28.72 8.49 -15.99
N LEU A 153 -27.62 9.24 -16.17
CA LEU A 153 -27.37 10.52 -15.52
C LEU A 153 -26.62 11.43 -16.51
N ASP A 154 -27.06 12.67 -16.67
CA ASP A 154 -26.43 13.68 -17.51
C ASP A 154 -26.76 15.04 -16.87
N ALA A 155 -25.78 15.67 -16.19
CA ALA A 155 -26.05 16.86 -15.40
C ALA A 155 -24.82 17.74 -15.18
N ASP A 156 -25.07 19.02 -14.91
CA ASP A 156 -24.09 20.01 -14.45
C ASP A 156 -24.15 20.22 -12.95
N GLY A 157 -23.01 20.11 -12.25
CA GLY A 157 -22.85 20.41 -10.83
C GLY A 157 -22.16 21.75 -10.61
N LYS A 158 -22.87 22.73 -10.03
CA LYS A 158 -22.29 24.05 -9.67
C LYS A 158 -21.69 24.05 -8.27
N SER A 159 -22.20 23.21 -7.40
CA SER A 159 -21.72 22.97 -6.03
C SER A 159 -21.90 21.49 -5.71
N PRO A 160 -21.11 20.91 -4.80
CA PRO A 160 -21.24 19.50 -4.43
C PRO A 160 -22.64 19.20 -3.88
N ALA A 161 -23.45 18.48 -4.65
CA ALA A 161 -24.77 17.99 -4.25
C ALA A 161 -24.99 16.62 -4.89
N TRP A 162 -25.70 15.72 -4.19
CA TRP A 162 -26.09 14.44 -4.76
C TRP A 162 -27.18 14.63 -5.81
N ILE A 163 -26.96 14.06 -6.98
CA ILE A 163 -27.94 14.01 -8.10
C ILE A 163 -28.18 12.55 -8.39
N ASP A 164 -29.44 12.15 -8.35
CA ASP A 164 -29.84 10.77 -8.59
C ASP A 164 -30.09 10.52 -10.07
N SER A 165 -29.70 9.34 -10.54
CA SER A 165 -30.03 8.87 -11.88
C SER A 165 -31.54 8.54 -12.01
N SER A 166 -32.00 8.38 -13.23
CA SER A 166 -33.20 7.58 -13.47
C SER A 166 -33.01 6.15 -12.96
N LYS A 167 -34.11 5.43 -12.73
CA LYS A 167 -34.11 4.03 -12.37
C LYS A 167 -33.52 3.19 -13.52
N VAL A 168 -32.58 2.32 -13.22
CA VAL A 168 -31.82 1.51 -14.19
C VAL A 168 -32.04 0.04 -13.89
N ARG A 169 -32.36 -0.75 -14.90
CA ARG A 169 -32.47 -2.20 -14.78
C ARG A 169 -31.17 -2.86 -15.18
N LEU A 170 -30.46 -3.46 -14.21
CA LEU A 170 -29.26 -4.25 -14.46
C LEU A 170 -29.58 -5.72 -14.68
N ASN A 171 -28.89 -6.34 -15.63
CA ASN A 171 -28.92 -7.78 -15.85
C ASN A 171 -27.97 -8.48 -14.87
N LYS A 172 -28.30 -9.73 -14.47
CA LYS A 172 -27.37 -10.57 -13.73
C LYS A 172 -26.07 -10.75 -14.54
N GLY A 173 -24.93 -10.61 -13.89
CA GLY A 173 -23.60 -10.62 -14.51
C GLY A 173 -23.19 -9.23 -14.98
N ALA A 174 -22.38 -9.17 -16.03
CA ALA A 174 -21.75 -7.95 -16.54
C ALA A 174 -22.73 -7.00 -17.22
N ASN A 175 -22.63 -5.72 -16.89
CA ASN A 175 -23.31 -4.60 -17.53
C ASN A 175 -22.27 -3.57 -17.89
N LYS A 176 -22.29 -3.08 -19.14
CA LYS A 176 -21.36 -2.06 -19.58
C LYS A 176 -21.58 -0.76 -18.81
N ILE A 177 -20.51 -0.16 -18.29
CA ILE A 177 -20.53 1.15 -17.63
C ILE A 177 -19.56 2.10 -18.30
N LEU A 178 -20.03 3.33 -18.54
CA LEU A 178 -19.22 4.44 -19.02
C LEU A 178 -19.61 5.69 -18.23
N ALA A 179 -18.62 6.33 -17.62
CA ALA A 179 -18.78 7.64 -17.01
C ALA A 179 -17.84 8.64 -17.68
N GLU A 180 -18.37 9.79 -18.08
CA GLU A 180 -17.65 10.88 -18.71
C GLU A 180 -17.78 12.12 -17.84
N TYR A 181 -16.65 12.72 -17.50
CA TYR A 181 -16.59 13.86 -16.59
C TYR A 181 -15.78 14.99 -17.23
N SER A 182 -16.30 16.20 -17.13
CA SER A 182 -15.59 17.43 -17.47
C SER A 182 -15.44 18.30 -16.22
N ALA A 183 -14.19 18.55 -15.83
CA ALA A 183 -13.88 19.39 -14.68
C ALA A 183 -14.40 20.84 -14.87
N PRO A 184 -14.75 21.56 -13.80
CA PRO A 184 -15.10 22.97 -13.87
C PRO A 184 -13.90 23.78 -14.40
N LYS A 185 -14.18 24.91 -15.05
CA LYS A 185 -13.12 25.79 -15.58
C LYS A 185 -12.22 26.39 -14.50
N SER A 186 -12.70 26.50 -13.28
CA SER A 186 -12.00 27.03 -12.10
C SER A 186 -12.55 26.41 -10.83
N GLY A 187 -11.75 26.44 -9.75
CA GLY A 187 -12.10 25.81 -8.49
C GLY A 187 -11.62 24.37 -8.43
N GLU A 188 -12.12 23.63 -7.46
CA GLU A 188 -11.83 22.21 -7.28
C GLU A 188 -12.69 21.34 -8.18
N ALA A 189 -12.11 20.24 -8.61
CA ALA A 189 -12.83 19.21 -9.37
C ALA A 189 -13.12 18.02 -8.47
N LEU A 190 -14.41 17.65 -8.39
CA LEU A 190 -14.90 16.56 -7.57
C LEU A 190 -15.82 15.68 -8.40
N VAL A 191 -15.67 14.36 -8.29
CA VAL A 191 -16.67 13.40 -8.73
C VAL A 191 -16.63 12.15 -7.82
N ARG A 192 -17.80 11.72 -7.39
CA ARG A 192 -18.04 10.45 -6.66
C ARG A 192 -19.34 9.87 -7.17
N VAL A 193 -19.33 8.61 -7.59
CA VAL A 193 -20.54 7.90 -8.00
C VAL A 193 -20.78 6.73 -7.07
N TYR A 194 -21.96 6.73 -6.45
CA TYR A 194 -22.45 5.67 -5.59
C TYR A 194 -23.61 4.98 -6.29
N TRP A 195 -24.04 3.87 -5.74
CA TRP A 195 -25.20 3.14 -6.21
C TRP A 195 -26.13 2.73 -5.06
N SER A 196 -27.36 2.41 -5.39
CA SER A 196 -28.31 1.78 -4.46
C SER A 196 -29.30 0.91 -5.23
N GLY A 197 -29.96 -0.01 -4.52
CA GLY A 197 -31.00 -0.88 -5.04
C GLY A 197 -31.78 -1.52 -3.90
N LYS A 198 -32.73 -2.41 -4.20
CA LYS A 198 -33.57 -3.02 -3.17
C LYS A 198 -32.76 -3.72 -2.07
N GLU A 199 -31.69 -4.43 -2.44
CA GLU A 199 -30.82 -5.17 -1.52
C GLU A 199 -29.42 -4.55 -1.44
N VAL A 200 -29.22 -3.40 -2.07
CA VAL A 200 -27.95 -2.68 -2.11
C VAL A 200 -28.14 -1.32 -1.45
N PRO A 201 -27.61 -1.13 -0.25
CA PRO A 201 -27.70 0.17 0.41
C PRO A 201 -26.88 1.23 -0.32
N PHE A 202 -27.18 2.51 -0.07
CA PHE A 202 -26.45 3.64 -0.62
C PHE A 202 -24.97 3.60 -0.20
N ASN A 203 -24.09 3.12 -1.10
CA ASN A 203 -22.66 2.94 -0.88
C ASN A 203 -21.86 3.19 -2.17
N PRO A 204 -20.52 3.41 -2.08
CA PRO A 204 -19.64 3.32 -3.25
C PRO A 204 -19.83 1.96 -3.97
N ILE A 205 -19.66 1.95 -5.29
CA ILE A 205 -19.63 0.70 -6.06
C ILE A 205 -18.37 -0.06 -5.63
N PRO A 206 -18.47 -1.32 -5.14
CA PRO A 206 -17.30 -2.09 -4.74
C PRO A 206 -16.36 -2.35 -5.93
N VAL A 207 -15.05 -2.26 -5.72
CA VAL A 207 -14.07 -2.55 -6.79
C VAL A 207 -14.21 -3.97 -7.34
N GLY A 208 -14.60 -4.94 -6.51
CA GLY A 208 -14.85 -6.31 -6.94
C GLY A 208 -16.06 -6.51 -7.87
N ALA A 209 -16.95 -5.51 -7.96
CA ALA A 209 -18.04 -5.48 -8.92
C ALA A 209 -17.64 -4.85 -10.27
N LEU A 210 -16.44 -4.28 -10.36
CA LEU A 210 -15.94 -3.54 -11.53
C LEU A 210 -14.83 -4.32 -12.22
N SER A 211 -14.86 -4.33 -13.55
CA SER A 211 -13.81 -4.91 -14.36
C SER A 211 -13.62 -4.17 -15.68
N HIS A 212 -12.45 -4.31 -16.29
CA HIS A 212 -12.16 -3.78 -17.62
C HIS A 212 -11.26 -4.73 -18.39
N THR A 213 -11.31 -4.64 -19.69
CA THR A 213 -10.37 -5.33 -20.59
C THR A 213 -9.01 -4.65 -20.53
N ALA A 214 -7.94 -5.43 -20.31
CA ALA A 214 -6.58 -4.93 -20.37
C ALA A 214 -6.31 -4.25 -21.71
N ASN A 215 -5.65 -3.08 -21.69
CA ASN A 215 -5.30 -2.34 -22.91
C ASN A 215 -3.85 -1.83 -22.89
N ALA A 216 -3.33 -1.55 -24.08
CA ALA A 216 -1.93 -1.14 -24.27
C ALA A 216 -1.64 0.26 -23.68
N ASP A 217 -2.62 1.16 -23.66
CA ASP A 217 -2.43 2.52 -23.14
C ASP A 217 -2.20 2.50 -21.63
N ILE A 218 -3.00 1.71 -20.88
CA ILE A 218 -2.80 1.51 -19.45
C ILE A 218 -1.43 0.87 -19.19
N SER A 219 -1.07 -0.15 -19.96
CA SER A 219 0.23 -0.82 -19.82
C SER A 219 1.40 0.14 -20.03
N SER A 220 1.32 0.98 -21.06
CA SER A 220 2.34 2.00 -21.37
C SER A 220 2.42 3.07 -20.29
N ALA A 221 1.28 3.56 -19.81
CA ALA A 221 1.20 4.53 -18.72
C ALA A 221 1.75 3.97 -17.41
N ASN A 222 1.44 2.71 -17.09
CA ASN A 222 2.00 2.03 -15.91
C ASN A 222 3.52 1.85 -16.00
N GLN A 223 4.04 1.55 -17.20
CA GLN A 223 5.48 1.49 -17.43
C GLN A 223 6.14 2.86 -17.20
N LEU A 224 5.53 3.94 -17.68
CA LEU A 224 6.01 5.30 -17.47
C LEU A 224 5.98 5.69 -15.98
N ARG A 225 4.88 5.38 -15.25
CA ARG A 225 4.78 5.55 -13.80
C ARG A 225 5.89 4.81 -13.08
N ARG A 226 6.04 3.52 -13.36
CA ARG A 226 7.09 2.71 -12.73
C ARG A 226 8.47 3.30 -12.94
N GLY A 227 8.77 3.82 -14.14
CA GLY A 227 10.04 4.47 -14.41
C GLY A 227 10.26 5.76 -13.60
N ARG A 228 9.20 6.59 -13.43
CA ARG A 228 9.23 7.78 -12.57
C ARG A 228 9.41 7.41 -11.09
N ASP A 229 8.74 6.37 -10.64
CA ASP A 229 8.82 5.89 -9.26
C ASP A 229 10.22 5.34 -8.95
N LEU A 230 10.76 4.53 -9.84
CA LEU A 230 12.13 4.04 -9.75
C LEU A 230 13.17 5.18 -9.74
N PHE A 231 12.94 6.25 -10.49
CA PHE A 231 13.82 7.41 -10.48
C PHE A 231 13.89 8.06 -9.08
N ALA A 232 12.76 8.12 -8.38
CA ALA A 232 12.70 8.60 -7.00
C ALA A 232 13.25 7.56 -5.99
N GLU A 233 12.80 6.31 -6.06
CA GLU A 233 13.20 5.21 -5.18
C GLU A 233 14.73 5.00 -5.18
N LEU A 234 15.35 5.00 -6.37
CA LEU A 234 16.77 4.81 -6.57
C LEU A 234 17.59 6.11 -6.40
N ARG A 235 16.92 7.23 -6.07
CA ARG A 235 17.54 8.52 -5.77
C ARG A 235 18.39 9.09 -6.91
N CYS A 236 17.94 8.92 -8.13
CA CYS A 236 18.66 9.39 -9.32
C CYS A 236 18.87 10.91 -9.31
N SER A 237 17.93 11.67 -8.72
CA SER A 237 18.02 13.13 -8.53
C SER A 237 19.20 13.61 -7.71
N HIS A 238 19.76 12.77 -6.84
CA HIS A 238 20.92 13.12 -6.00
C HIS A 238 22.22 13.19 -6.80
N CYS A 239 22.33 12.44 -7.89
CA CYS A 239 23.42 12.54 -8.83
C CYS A 239 23.04 13.38 -10.06
N HIS A 240 21.86 13.15 -10.63
CA HIS A 240 21.35 13.84 -11.80
C HIS A 240 20.42 14.98 -11.36
N THR A 241 21.02 16.14 -11.03
CA THR A 241 20.28 17.28 -10.51
C THR A 241 19.09 17.65 -11.40
N THR A 242 17.94 17.86 -10.79
CA THR A 242 16.69 18.22 -11.45
C THR A 242 15.88 19.16 -10.56
N GLN A 243 14.97 19.92 -11.17
CA GLN A 243 13.90 20.57 -10.43
C GLN A 243 12.79 19.54 -10.21
N GLY A 244 12.31 19.40 -8.98
CA GLY A 244 11.29 18.42 -8.63
C GLY A 244 10.25 18.97 -7.69
N GLY A 245 8.98 18.54 -7.88
CA GLY A 245 7.87 18.78 -6.98
C GLY A 245 7.53 17.58 -6.10
N MET A 246 8.09 16.40 -6.38
CA MET A 246 7.86 15.19 -5.58
C MET A 246 8.60 15.32 -4.23
N PRO A 247 7.91 15.13 -3.09
CA PRO A 247 8.52 15.30 -1.76
C PRO A 247 9.71 14.37 -1.49
N ASP A 248 9.68 13.17 -2.03
CA ASP A 248 10.66 12.12 -1.84
C ASP A 248 11.87 12.19 -2.79
N LEU A 249 11.90 13.11 -3.75
CA LEU A 249 13.10 13.35 -4.57
C LEU A 249 14.30 13.88 -3.76
N THR A 250 14.05 14.49 -2.62
CA THR A 250 15.06 15.02 -1.71
C THR A 250 15.37 14.08 -0.54
N ALA A 251 14.84 12.84 -0.59
CA ALA A 251 15.02 11.85 0.48
C ALA A 251 16.50 11.44 0.60
N ASP A 252 17.19 11.90 1.65
CA ASP A 252 18.58 11.54 1.95
C ASP A 252 18.75 10.04 2.24
N ALA A 253 20.00 9.59 2.24
CA ALA A 253 20.42 8.32 2.81
C ALA A 253 20.87 8.50 4.28
N PRO A 254 21.11 7.40 5.03
CA PRO A 254 21.54 7.50 6.42
C PRO A 254 22.77 8.35 6.61
N ALA A 255 22.73 9.31 7.55
CA ALA A 255 23.86 10.18 7.86
C ALA A 255 25.07 9.38 8.37
N PHE A 256 26.28 9.80 7.97
CA PHE A 256 27.53 9.16 8.37
C PHE A 256 28.03 9.59 9.75
N SER A 257 27.52 10.68 10.32
CA SER A 257 27.90 11.12 11.65
C SER A 257 27.71 9.99 12.68
N GLY A 258 28.75 9.67 13.45
CA GLY A 258 28.72 8.65 14.49
C GLY A 258 28.49 7.19 14.01
N ILE A 259 28.57 6.92 12.70
CA ILE A 259 28.31 5.58 12.15
C ILE A 259 29.29 4.53 12.70
N GLY A 260 30.51 4.89 12.99
CA GLY A 260 31.53 4.04 13.58
C GLY A 260 31.23 3.60 15.04
N SER A 261 30.29 4.25 15.74
CA SER A 261 29.75 3.77 17.01
C SER A 261 28.59 2.79 16.84
N ARG A 262 27.92 2.80 15.69
CA ARG A 262 26.69 2.04 15.45
C ARG A 262 26.88 0.77 14.62
N ARG A 263 27.93 0.72 13.78
CA ARG A 263 28.13 -0.36 12.78
C ARG A 263 29.52 -0.94 12.91
N HIS A 264 29.62 -2.26 12.67
CA HIS A 264 30.91 -2.93 12.53
C HIS A 264 31.57 -2.59 11.19
N SER A 265 32.88 -2.26 11.20
CA SER A 265 33.62 -1.93 9.97
C SER A 265 33.66 -3.09 8.99
N SER A 266 33.75 -4.33 9.46
CA SER A 266 33.67 -5.54 8.62
C SER A 266 32.35 -5.62 7.83
N TRP A 267 31.21 -5.33 8.48
CA TRP A 267 29.92 -5.29 7.82
C TRP A 267 29.84 -4.11 6.82
N LEU A 268 30.34 -2.93 7.20
CA LEU A 268 30.39 -1.77 6.30
C LEU A 268 31.16 -2.09 5.02
N ALA A 269 32.30 -2.77 5.11
CA ALA A 269 33.09 -3.16 3.94
C ALA A 269 32.29 -4.08 3.00
N LEU A 270 31.59 -5.08 3.53
CA LEU A 270 30.75 -5.98 2.74
C LEU A 270 29.57 -5.23 2.10
N TRP A 271 28.91 -4.34 2.88
CA TRP A 271 27.81 -3.53 2.39
C TRP A 271 28.22 -2.60 1.25
N ILE A 272 29.38 -1.93 1.37
CA ILE A 272 29.90 -1.01 0.35
C ILE A 272 30.32 -1.77 -0.91
N ALA A 273 30.90 -2.97 -0.75
CA ALA A 273 31.34 -3.80 -1.87
C ALA A 273 30.14 -4.34 -2.70
N ASN A 274 29.09 -4.80 -2.05
CA ASN A 274 27.90 -5.33 -2.72
C ASN A 274 26.66 -5.21 -1.82
N PRO A 275 25.95 -4.07 -1.84
CA PRO A 275 24.77 -3.86 -1.01
C PRO A 275 23.64 -4.86 -1.29
N GLU A 276 23.46 -5.22 -2.55
CA GLU A 276 22.40 -6.12 -3.03
C GLU A 276 22.52 -7.54 -2.45
N SER A 277 23.77 -8.01 -2.25
CA SER A 277 23.98 -9.35 -1.67
C SER A 277 23.53 -9.46 -0.22
N LEU A 278 23.50 -8.35 0.52
CA LEU A 278 23.07 -8.28 1.91
C LEU A 278 21.61 -7.86 2.06
N ARG A 279 21.09 -7.14 1.09
CA ARG A 279 19.69 -6.69 1.07
C ARG A 279 19.21 -6.55 -0.38
N PRO A 280 18.57 -7.57 -0.94
CA PRO A 280 17.94 -7.48 -2.25
C PRO A 280 16.96 -6.30 -2.36
N GLY A 281 16.96 -5.61 -3.50
CA GLY A 281 16.11 -4.45 -3.75
C GLY A 281 16.53 -3.16 -3.00
N THR A 282 17.77 -3.08 -2.49
CA THR A 282 18.26 -1.86 -1.85
C THR A 282 18.42 -0.72 -2.85
N ALA A 283 18.07 0.51 -2.42
CA ALA A 283 18.31 1.72 -3.21
C ALA A 283 19.81 2.12 -3.28
N MET A 284 20.64 1.61 -2.40
CA MET A 284 22.09 1.87 -2.45
C MET A 284 22.74 1.05 -3.56
N PRO A 285 23.36 1.67 -4.58
CA PRO A 285 24.03 0.95 -5.65
C PRO A 285 25.44 0.49 -5.24
N ALA A 286 25.99 -0.48 -5.97
CA ALA A 286 27.43 -0.76 -5.93
C ALA A 286 28.20 0.33 -6.70
N LEU A 287 29.13 1.01 -6.01
CA LEU A 287 29.89 2.13 -6.57
C LEU A 287 31.24 1.68 -7.17
N PHE A 288 31.74 0.54 -6.76
CA PHE A 288 33.05 0.04 -7.18
C PHE A 288 32.92 -1.28 -7.95
N HIS A 289 33.78 -1.47 -8.94
CA HIS A 289 33.75 -2.61 -9.83
C HIS A 289 35.19 -3.07 -10.08
N GLY A 290 35.40 -4.37 -10.32
CA GLY A 290 36.70 -4.92 -10.65
C GLY A 290 37.59 -5.24 -9.43
N ALA A 291 38.89 -5.37 -9.67
CA ALA A 291 39.84 -5.89 -8.69
C ALA A 291 40.01 -5.04 -7.43
N GLU A 292 39.80 -3.73 -7.52
CA GLU A 292 40.03 -2.79 -6.41
C GLU A 292 38.79 -2.67 -5.47
N THR A 293 37.66 -3.26 -5.80
CA THR A 293 36.42 -3.15 -5.03
C THR A 293 36.63 -3.45 -3.54
N ALA A 294 37.32 -4.54 -3.22
CA ALA A 294 37.56 -4.94 -1.83
C ALA A 294 38.46 -3.91 -1.10
N SER A 295 39.57 -3.49 -1.73
CA SER A 295 40.50 -2.52 -1.17
C SER A 295 39.85 -1.14 -0.94
N HIS A 296 38.99 -0.67 -1.86
CA HIS A 296 38.27 0.59 -1.72
C HIS A 296 37.18 0.49 -0.62
N SER A 297 36.46 -0.62 -0.56
CA SER A 297 35.44 -0.86 0.47
C SER A 297 36.04 -0.93 1.86
N ASP A 298 37.23 -1.55 2.00
CA ASP A 298 37.97 -1.62 3.27
C ASP A 298 38.43 -0.23 3.72
N ALA A 299 38.97 0.57 2.82
CA ALA A 299 39.41 1.92 3.14
C ALA A 299 38.23 2.81 3.58
N ILE A 300 37.11 2.76 2.87
CA ILE A 300 35.92 3.52 3.27
C ILE A 300 35.38 3.01 4.61
N ALA A 301 35.35 1.70 4.84
CA ALA A 301 34.91 1.12 6.10
C ALA A 301 35.81 1.50 7.28
N ALA A 302 37.14 1.60 7.07
CA ALA A 302 38.08 2.12 8.06
C ALA A 302 37.77 3.59 8.40
N PHE A 303 37.61 4.44 7.38
CA PHE A 303 37.23 5.84 7.58
C PHE A 303 35.88 5.99 8.29
N LEU A 304 34.84 5.33 7.83
CA LEU A 304 33.51 5.39 8.47
C LEU A 304 33.55 4.82 9.90
N GLY A 305 34.35 3.78 10.13
CA GLY A 305 34.58 3.18 11.44
C GLY A 305 35.28 4.13 12.43
N SER A 306 36.05 5.12 11.94
CA SER A 306 36.68 6.15 12.76
C SER A 306 35.71 7.24 13.22
N LEU A 307 34.56 7.41 12.54
CA LEU A 307 33.56 8.44 12.88
C LEU A 307 32.74 8.00 14.10
N LYS A 308 33.18 8.40 15.29
CA LYS A 308 32.53 8.05 16.56
C LYS A 308 31.46 9.08 16.93
N ALA A 309 30.42 8.61 17.59
CA ALA A 309 29.44 9.48 18.24
C ALA A 309 30.04 10.14 19.49
N ALA A 310 29.61 11.36 19.78
CA ALA A 310 30.05 12.07 20.99
C ALA A 310 29.60 11.36 22.27
N THR A 311 28.40 10.77 22.27
CA THR A 311 27.87 10.00 23.39
C THR A 311 28.01 8.50 23.10
N PRO A 312 28.66 7.73 23.96
CA PRO A 312 28.71 6.27 23.83
C PRO A 312 27.30 5.66 23.93
N LEU A 313 27.07 4.59 23.17
CA LEU A 313 25.86 3.81 23.28
C LEU A 313 25.93 2.94 24.56
N THR A 314 24.81 2.83 25.27
CA THR A 314 24.70 1.91 26.39
C THR A 314 24.65 0.46 25.86
N PRO A 315 25.55 -0.43 26.28
CA PRO A 315 25.48 -1.83 25.87
C PRO A 315 24.14 -2.45 26.25
N SER A 316 23.65 -3.37 25.44
CA SER A 316 22.47 -4.17 25.76
C SER A 316 22.76 -5.04 26.99
N ALA A 317 21.75 -5.31 27.81
CA ALA A 317 21.82 -6.33 28.85
C ALA A 317 22.09 -7.71 28.19
N SER A 318 22.72 -8.63 28.98
CA SER A 318 22.90 -10.01 28.50
C SER A 318 21.56 -10.63 28.18
N SER A 319 21.45 -11.27 27.02
CA SER A 319 20.22 -11.94 26.60
C SER A 319 19.96 -13.17 27.47
N THR A 320 18.89 -13.14 28.24
CA THR A 320 18.37 -14.29 29.00
C THR A 320 17.27 -14.99 28.20
N ALA A 321 16.95 -16.23 28.52
CA ALA A 321 15.85 -16.97 27.88
C ALA A 321 14.53 -16.19 27.99
N ASP A 322 14.21 -15.63 29.13
CA ASP A 322 12.99 -14.86 29.38
C ASP A 322 12.90 -13.60 28.46
N LEU A 323 14.03 -12.92 28.27
CA LEU A 323 14.07 -11.76 27.36
C LEU A 323 13.88 -12.17 25.91
N ILE A 324 14.42 -13.31 25.50
CA ILE A 324 14.27 -13.85 24.14
C ILE A 324 12.81 -14.22 23.88
N ASP A 325 12.16 -14.93 24.80
CA ASP A 325 10.76 -15.36 24.70
C ASP A 325 9.80 -14.17 24.71
N ALA A 326 10.04 -13.18 25.58
CA ALA A 326 9.29 -11.92 25.58
C ALA A 326 9.48 -11.16 24.27
N GLY A 327 10.69 -11.12 23.73
CA GLY A 327 11.00 -10.50 22.45
C GLY A 327 10.30 -11.19 21.28
N LYS A 328 10.25 -12.52 21.26
CA LYS A 328 9.52 -13.30 20.27
C LYS A 328 8.02 -12.99 20.31
N SER A 329 7.41 -13.04 21.49
CA SER A 329 6.00 -12.69 21.67
C SER A 329 5.69 -11.25 21.20
N LEU A 330 6.56 -10.29 21.52
CA LEU A 330 6.39 -8.90 21.09
C LEU A 330 6.57 -8.74 19.57
N TYR A 331 7.50 -9.49 18.97
CA TYR A 331 7.71 -9.50 17.52
C TYR A 331 6.46 -9.95 16.76
N GLU A 332 5.79 -10.99 17.26
CA GLU A 332 4.52 -11.50 16.72
C GLU A 332 3.39 -10.49 16.92
N LYS A 333 3.21 -9.95 18.14
CA LYS A 333 2.17 -8.96 18.47
C LYS A 333 2.25 -7.67 17.65
N LEU A 334 3.47 -7.23 17.34
CA LEU A 334 3.70 -6.03 16.52
C LEU A 334 3.68 -6.30 15.02
N HIS A 335 3.48 -7.56 14.60
CA HIS A 335 3.44 -7.98 13.19
C HIS A 335 4.69 -7.57 12.39
N CYS A 336 5.88 -7.70 12.99
CA CYS A 336 7.15 -7.39 12.29
C CYS A 336 7.33 -8.21 11.01
N VAL A 337 6.68 -9.40 10.94
CA VAL A 337 6.63 -10.27 9.75
C VAL A 337 5.95 -9.64 8.53
N ALA A 338 5.23 -8.54 8.69
CA ALA A 338 4.67 -7.80 7.55
C ALA A 338 5.77 -7.30 6.58
N CYS A 339 6.96 -6.96 7.11
CA CYS A 339 8.09 -6.43 6.32
C CYS A 339 9.36 -7.28 6.45
N HIS A 340 9.46 -8.14 7.45
CA HIS A 340 10.66 -8.92 7.75
C HIS A 340 10.40 -10.43 7.64
N VAL A 341 11.43 -11.17 7.21
CA VAL A 341 11.46 -12.61 7.39
C VAL A 341 11.67 -12.87 8.88
N ALA A 342 10.84 -13.74 9.49
CA ALA A 342 11.03 -14.10 10.90
C ALA A 342 12.45 -14.65 11.12
N PRO A 343 13.13 -14.30 12.22
CA PRO A 343 14.53 -14.70 12.44
C PRO A 343 14.74 -16.21 12.43
N ASP A 344 13.75 -16.96 12.90
CA ASP A 344 13.75 -18.43 12.95
C ASP A 344 13.18 -19.10 11.70
N ASP A 345 12.66 -18.32 10.72
CA ASP A 345 12.21 -18.86 9.44
C ASP A 345 13.40 -19.04 8.47
N THR A 346 13.53 -20.25 7.96
CA THR A 346 14.59 -20.60 7.00
C THR A 346 14.19 -20.35 5.54
N ARG A 347 12.91 -20.05 5.27
CA ARG A 347 12.40 -19.76 3.92
C ARG A 347 12.83 -18.37 3.49
N ALA A 348 13.45 -18.29 2.31
CA ALA A 348 13.75 -17.00 1.71
C ALA A 348 12.48 -16.38 1.13
N ASP A 349 12.21 -15.14 1.49
CA ASP A 349 11.18 -14.31 0.86
C ASP A 349 11.86 -13.05 0.32
N PRO A 350 12.07 -12.95 -1.00
CA PRO A 350 12.76 -11.79 -1.60
C PRO A 350 11.99 -10.46 -1.44
N ALA A 351 10.70 -10.52 -1.14
CA ALA A 351 9.89 -9.34 -0.87
C ALA A 351 10.07 -8.79 0.56
N LYS A 352 10.73 -9.56 1.45
CA LYS A 352 10.92 -9.21 2.85
C LYS A 352 12.39 -9.06 3.23
N ILE A 353 12.63 -8.28 4.27
CA ILE A 353 13.99 -7.98 4.74
C ILE A 353 14.42 -9.05 5.74
N SER A 354 15.51 -9.77 5.44
CA SER A 354 16.14 -10.71 6.37
C SER A 354 16.81 -9.97 7.53
N GLN A 355 16.67 -10.53 8.74
CA GLN A 355 17.28 -10.01 9.97
C GLN A 355 18.50 -10.82 10.45
N LYS A 356 18.92 -11.83 9.69
CA LYS A 356 20.05 -12.70 10.04
C LYS A 356 21.36 -11.95 10.25
N GLN A 357 21.51 -10.78 9.68
CA GLN A 357 22.74 -9.96 9.71
C GLN A 357 22.81 -8.99 10.91
N VAL A 358 21.87 -9.00 11.83
CA VAL A 358 21.81 -7.97 12.89
C VAL A 358 23.06 -7.94 13.74
N LEU A 359 23.63 -9.08 14.17
CA LEU A 359 24.87 -9.17 14.94
C LEU A 359 26.09 -8.70 14.15
N ALA A 360 26.16 -9.03 12.87
CA ALA A 360 27.25 -8.58 12.01
C ALA A 360 27.20 -7.06 11.77
N LYS A 361 25.98 -6.50 11.72
CA LYS A 361 25.71 -5.10 11.35
C LYS A 361 25.84 -4.14 12.51
N PHE A 362 25.24 -4.45 13.67
CA PHE A 362 25.10 -3.52 14.79
C PHE A 362 26.15 -3.79 15.87
N LYS A 363 26.77 -2.73 16.38
CA LYS A 363 27.58 -2.80 17.60
C LYS A 363 26.69 -2.93 18.82
N PRO A 364 27.23 -3.43 19.97
CA PRO A 364 26.45 -3.57 21.19
C PRO A 364 25.69 -2.29 21.57
N GLY A 365 24.40 -2.41 21.89
CA GLY A 365 23.49 -1.31 22.20
C GLY A 365 22.93 -0.54 20.99
N ALA A 366 23.56 -0.66 19.81
CA ALA A 366 23.13 0.08 18.65
C ALA A 366 21.81 -0.45 18.04
N LEU A 367 21.51 -1.73 18.18
CA LEU A 367 20.25 -2.29 17.74
C LEU A 367 19.08 -1.78 18.61
N VAL A 368 19.23 -1.74 19.92
CA VAL A 368 18.24 -1.19 20.87
C VAL A 368 17.96 0.27 20.55
N SER A 369 19.02 1.09 20.35
CA SER A 369 18.87 2.50 19.96
C SER A 369 18.13 2.65 18.65
N PHE A 370 18.47 1.85 17.64
CA PHE A 370 17.81 1.86 16.33
C PHE A 370 16.33 1.46 16.42
N LEU A 371 15.99 0.42 17.17
CA LEU A 371 14.59 -0.03 17.34
C LEU A 371 13.73 1.03 18.03
N ARG A 372 14.32 1.80 18.95
CA ARG A 372 13.61 2.89 19.65
C ARG A 372 13.35 4.11 18.78
N LYS A 373 14.23 4.41 17.83
CA LYS A 373 14.11 5.59 16.97
C LYS A 373 14.74 5.32 15.60
N PRO A 374 14.07 4.56 14.74
CA PRO A 374 14.62 4.19 13.43
C PRO A 374 14.98 5.39 12.55
N SER A 375 14.20 6.47 12.63
CA SER A 375 14.38 7.70 11.83
C SER A 375 15.47 8.64 12.29
N GLU A 376 16.17 8.36 13.41
CA GLU A 376 17.15 9.29 14.01
C GLU A 376 18.28 9.72 13.04
N HIS A 377 18.71 8.80 12.19
CA HIS A 377 19.80 9.06 11.23
C HIS A 377 19.33 9.06 9.78
N PHE A 378 18.06 8.86 9.55
CA PHE A 378 17.46 8.79 8.22
C PHE A 378 15.95 9.03 8.31
N ALA A 379 15.50 10.26 8.04
CA ALA A 379 14.11 10.65 8.17
C ALA A 379 13.15 9.88 7.23
N TRP A 380 13.61 9.54 6.03
CA TRP A 380 12.84 8.79 5.01
C TRP A 380 13.00 7.27 5.11
N ILE A 381 13.37 6.75 6.28
CA ILE A 381 13.49 5.30 6.47
C ILE A 381 12.12 4.61 6.34
N GLY A 382 12.08 3.48 5.63
CA GLY A 382 10.88 2.65 5.55
C GLY A 382 10.56 1.87 6.82
N MET A 383 11.52 1.69 7.73
CA MET A 383 11.28 1.10 9.06
C MET A 383 10.51 2.10 9.93
N PRO A 384 9.26 1.80 10.35
CA PRO A 384 8.46 2.73 11.14
C PRO A 384 8.89 2.76 12.62
N ASP A 385 8.43 3.81 13.33
CA ASP A 385 8.61 3.96 14.76
C ASP A 385 7.44 3.34 15.53
N PHE A 386 7.68 2.22 16.22
CA PHE A 386 6.69 1.54 17.05
C PHE A 386 6.53 2.16 18.46
N LYS A 387 7.24 3.24 18.76
CA LYS A 387 7.24 3.89 20.09
C LYS A 387 7.60 2.90 21.19
N LEU A 388 8.65 2.12 20.95
CA LEU A 388 9.10 1.09 21.89
C LEU A 388 9.69 1.71 23.16
N SER A 389 9.34 1.15 24.31
CA SER A 389 10.05 1.41 25.56
C SER A 389 11.48 0.85 25.49
N ASN A 390 12.32 1.19 26.49
CA ASN A 390 13.65 0.60 26.60
C ASN A 390 13.58 -0.91 26.73
N ASP A 391 12.65 -1.41 27.55
CA ASP A 391 12.48 -2.83 27.82
C ASP A 391 11.99 -3.58 26.59
N GLU A 392 10.97 -3.08 25.90
CA GLU A 392 10.48 -3.67 24.65
C GLU A 392 11.57 -3.73 23.57
N ALA A 393 12.35 -2.67 23.41
CA ALA A 393 13.45 -2.63 22.45
C ALA A 393 14.57 -3.62 22.83
N SER A 394 14.84 -3.79 24.12
CA SER A 394 15.82 -4.77 24.63
C SER A 394 15.35 -6.20 24.44
N GLN A 395 14.07 -6.50 24.70
CA GLN A 395 13.45 -7.80 24.43
C GLN A 395 13.53 -8.17 22.95
N LEU A 396 13.12 -7.25 22.05
CA LEU A 396 13.22 -7.46 20.61
C LEU A 396 14.67 -7.66 20.17
N ALA A 397 15.61 -6.86 20.67
CA ALA A 397 17.02 -7.01 20.34
C ALA A 397 17.54 -8.38 20.78
N ALA A 398 17.21 -8.85 21.99
CA ALA A 398 17.60 -10.18 22.50
C ALA A 398 17.09 -11.30 21.58
N TYR A 399 15.82 -11.25 21.14
CA TYR A 399 15.27 -12.22 20.21
C TYR A 399 15.96 -12.18 18.85
N LEU A 400 16.13 -10.99 18.25
CA LEU A 400 16.77 -10.82 16.95
C LEU A 400 18.24 -11.29 16.95
N GLU A 401 18.96 -10.99 18.02
CA GLU A 401 20.38 -11.37 18.18
C GLU A 401 20.53 -12.87 18.43
N SER A 402 19.58 -13.52 19.13
CA SER A 402 19.63 -14.96 19.43
C SER A 402 19.53 -15.85 18.20
N ALA A 403 18.83 -15.39 17.16
CA ALA A 403 18.60 -16.10 15.91
C ALA A 403 19.46 -15.59 14.73
N ALA A 404 20.36 -14.64 14.98
CA ALA A 404 21.20 -14.05 13.94
C ALA A 404 22.44 -14.93 13.65
N ASP A 405 22.92 -14.79 12.41
CA ASP A 405 24.20 -15.40 12.00
C ASP A 405 25.35 -14.79 12.80
N LYS A 406 26.35 -15.59 13.14
CA LYS A 406 27.55 -15.11 13.80
C LYS A 406 28.27 -14.07 12.93
N PRO A 407 28.79 -13.00 13.53
CA PRO A 407 29.59 -11.99 12.79
C PRO A 407 30.81 -12.64 12.15
N SER A 408 31.23 -12.09 11.01
CA SER A 408 32.51 -12.46 10.40
C SER A 408 33.68 -12.10 11.31
N GLU A 409 34.65 -12.98 11.45
CA GLU A 409 35.91 -12.72 12.19
C GLU A 409 36.82 -11.73 11.46
N ARG A 410 36.45 -11.29 10.25
CA ARG A 410 37.23 -10.34 9.45
C ARG A 410 37.39 -9.02 10.20
N SER A 411 38.63 -8.60 10.42
CA SER A 411 38.99 -7.29 10.96
C SER A 411 39.39 -6.33 9.84
N ILE A 412 38.91 -5.10 9.90
CA ILE A 412 39.36 -4.01 9.01
C ILE A 412 40.41 -3.21 9.77
N PRO A 413 41.65 -3.08 9.24
CA PRO A 413 42.68 -2.24 9.86
C PRO A 413 42.20 -0.79 10.01
N SER A 414 42.66 -0.12 11.05
CA SER A 414 42.34 1.28 11.35
C SER A 414 43.58 2.17 11.35
N ASP A 415 44.54 1.87 10.47
CA ASP A 415 45.71 2.69 10.29
C ASP A 415 45.39 4.02 9.57
N GLU A 416 46.19 5.05 9.81
CA GLU A 416 45.92 6.40 9.33
C GLU A 416 45.90 6.49 7.80
N ALA A 417 46.79 5.76 7.11
CA ALA A 417 46.88 5.79 5.66
C ALA A 417 45.60 5.23 5.01
N LEU A 418 45.06 4.13 5.58
CA LEU A 418 43.82 3.54 5.11
C LEU A 418 42.62 4.46 5.38
N ILE A 419 42.57 5.11 6.54
CA ILE A 419 41.55 6.10 6.90
C ILE A 419 41.57 7.29 5.95
N LEU A 420 42.75 7.85 5.64
CA LEU A 420 42.88 8.96 4.70
C LEU A 420 42.47 8.57 3.29
N LYS A 421 42.85 7.37 2.81
CA LYS A 421 42.37 6.81 1.54
C LYS A 421 40.87 6.71 1.52
N GLY A 422 40.27 6.19 2.58
CA GLY A 422 38.81 6.05 2.72
C GLY A 422 38.08 7.39 2.69
N LYS A 423 38.60 8.40 3.40
CA LYS A 423 38.09 9.78 3.37
C LYS A 423 38.09 10.35 1.95
N SER A 424 39.18 10.20 1.23
CA SER A 424 39.31 10.66 -0.17
C SER A 424 38.32 9.95 -1.08
N LEU A 425 38.12 8.61 -0.92
CA LEU A 425 37.15 7.86 -1.70
C LEU A 425 35.70 8.31 -1.42
N VAL A 426 35.34 8.58 -0.17
CA VAL A 426 34.00 9.10 0.18
C VAL A 426 33.71 10.42 -0.51
N GLN A 427 34.70 11.31 -0.62
CA GLN A 427 34.57 12.62 -1.27
C GLN A 427 34.46 12.53 -2.81
N ASN A 428 35.10 11.51 -3.41
CA ASN A 428 35.29 11.45 -4.86
C ASN A 428 34.41 10.39 -5.57
N SER A 429 33.73 9.49 -4.82
CA SER A 429 33.01 8.36 -5.43
C SER A 429 31.49 8.50 -5.39
N GLY A 430 30.95 9.67 -5.03
CA GLY A 430 29.52 9.95 -5.06
C GLY A 430 28.75 9.60 -3.78
N CYS A 431 29.41 9.13 -2.71
CA CYS A 431 28.75 8.82 -1.44
C CYS A 431 28.00 10.03 -0.87
N LEU A 432 28.63 11.22 -0.94
CA LEU A 432 28.10 12.48 -0.41
C LEU A 432 26.98 13.10 -1.25
N ASN A 433 26.60 12.49 -2.37
CA ASN A 433 25.39 12.89 -3.08
C ASN A 433 24.13 12.50 -2.29
N CYS A 434 24.17 11.34 -1.61
CA CYS A 434 23.02 10.81 -0.85
C CYS A 434 23.24 10.84 0.67
N HIS A 435 24.49 10.59 1.15
CA HIS A 435 24.83 10.54 2.57
C HIS A 435 25.35 11.87 3.06
N THR A 436 24.85 12.34 4.19
CA THR A 436 25.29 13.60 4.79
C THR A 436 26.53 13.39 5.68
N LEU A 437 27.55 14.20 5.43
CA LEU A 437 28.74 14.36 6.26
C LEU A 437 29.36 15.74 5.94
N ASP A 438 29.91 16.41 6.94
CA ASP A 438 30.58 17.71 6.74
C ASP A 438 31.95 17.52 6.06
N LEU A 439 31.90 17.23 4.76
CA LEU A 439 33.06 17.08 3.87
C LEU A 439 32.71 17.60 2.46
N PRO A 440 33.70 18.18 1.74
CA PRO A 440 33.51 18.56 0.35
C PRO A 440 33.14 17.34 -0.54
N ASN A 441 32.13 17.50 -1.36
CA ASN A 441 31.72 16.50 -2.37
C ASN A 441 32.32 16.90 -3.74
N ALA A 442 33.29 16.15 -4.19
CA ALA A 442 33.96 16.38 -5.47
C ALA A 442 33.34 15.63 -6.65
N TYR A 443 32.45 14.66 -6.37
CA TYR A 443 31.80 13.89 -7.42
C TYR A 443 30.75 14.71 -8.18
N LYS A 444 30.83 14.67 -9.51
CA LYS A 444 29.88 15.35 -10.41
C LYS A 444 29.28 14.33 -11.39
N ALA A 445 27.97 14.36 -11.54
CA ALA A 445 27.25 13.66 -12.60
C ALA A 445 26.55 14.67 -13.53
N PRO A 446 26.25 14.31 -14.78
CA PRO A 446 25.49 15.17 -15.69
C PRO A 446 24.11 15.52 -15.12
N ALA A 447 23.69 16.78 -15.25
CA ALA A 447 22.32 17.17 -14.87
C ALA A 447 21.28 16.41 -15.69
N LEU A 448 20.13 16.12 -15.10
CA LEU A 448 19.07 15.35 -15.76
C LEU A 448 18.65 15.96 -17.11
N ALA A 449 18.58 17.28 -17.19
CA ALA A 449 18.21 18.00 -18.41
C ALA A 449 19.19 17.77 -19.59
N THR A 450 20.45 17.41 -19.30
CA THR A 450 21.49 17.16 -20.32
C THR A 450 21.52 15.72 -20.82
N LEU A 451 20.80 14.80 -20.15
CA LEU A 451 20.73 13.40 -20.56
C LEU A 451 19.84 13.25 -21.78
N LYS A 452 20.43 12.75 -22.85
CA LYS A 452 19.72 12.48 -24.11
C LYS A 452 18.94 11.18 -24.02
N PRO A 453 17.81 11.01 -24.74
CA PRO A 453 16.99 9.78 -24.74
C PRO A 453 17.80 8.51 -25.00
N GLU A 454 18.81 8.57 -25.88
CA GLU A 454 19.63 7.42 -26.28
C GLU A 454 20.54 6.92 -25.14
N THR A 455 20.86 7.78 -24.16
CA THR A 455 21.76 7.44 -23.05
C THR A 455 21.07 6.63 -21.93
N TRP A 456 19.73 6.50 -21.97
CA TRP A 456 18.96 5.79 -20.94
C TRP A 456 19.04 4.25 -21.01
N SER A 457 19.96 3.71 -21.79
CA SER A 457 20.33 2.29 -21.78
C SER A 457 21.80 2.07 -21.42
N ALA A 458 22.52 3.14 -21.06
CA ALA A 458 23.96 3.13 -20.75
C ALA A 458 24.22 3.54 -19.29
N GLY A 459 25.47 3.58 -18.88
CA GLY A 459 25.90 4.01 -17.54
C GLY A 459 25.25 3.17 -16.44
N CYS A 460 24.52 3.82 -15.52
CA CYS A 460 23.84 3.17 -14.39
C CYS A 460 22.76 2.15 -14.83
N LEU A 461 22.22 2.31 -16.03
CA LEU A 461 21.14 1.47 -16.58
C LEU A 461 21.65 0.37 -17.52
N ALA A 462 22.95 0.34 -17.80
CA ALA A 462 23.52 -0.71 -18.64
C ALA A 462 23.30 -2.11 -18.01
N ALA A 463 22.87 -3.06 -18.83
CA ALA A 463 22.71 -4.46 -18.38
C ALA A 463 24.07 -5.10 -18.05
N SER A 464 25.11 -4.71 -18.82
CA SER A 464 26.50 -5.15 -18.63
C SER A 464 27.41 -3.92 -18.74
N PRO A 465 27.58 -3.15 -17.67
CA PRO A 465 28.46 -1.98 -17.71
C PRO A 465 29.92 -2.39 -17.88
N ALA A 466 30.69 -1.57 -18.61
CA ALA A 466 32.13 -1.79 -18.78
C ALA A 466 32.85 -1.86 -17.41
N ALA A 467 33.91 -2.66 -17.32
CA ALA A 467 34.65 -2.88 -16.08
C ALA A 467 35.22 -1.57 -15.50
N GLU A 468 35.60 -0.63 -16.37
CA GLU A 468 36.16 0.67 -16.00
C GLU A 468 35.12 1.78 -15.80
N SER A 469 33.83 1.45 -15.90
CA SER A 469 32.73 2.41 -15.71
C SER A 469 32.73 2.96 -14.28
N LYS A 470 32.69 4.30 -14.13
CA LYS A 470 32.48 4.96 -12.84
C LYS A 470 30.99 5.11 -12.48
N ALA A 471 30.08 4.64 -13.35
CA ALA A 471 28.66 4.71 -13.09
C ALA A 471 28.26 3.69 -12.02
N PRO A 472 27.40 4.07 -11.06
CA PRO A 472 26.85 3.14 -10.08
C PRO A 472 26.14 1.97 -10.73
N ARG A 473 26.18 0.79 -10.12
CA ARG A 473 25.44 -0.40 -10.55
C ARG A 473 24.22 -0.64 -9.68
N TYR A 474 23.05 -0.69 -10.32
CA TYR A 474 21.80 -1.11 -9.70
C TYR A 474 21.41 -2.50 -10.21
N THR A 475 20.95 -3.36 -9.31
CA THR A 475 20.37 -4.66 -9.68
C THR A 475 18.92 -4.44 -10.13
N LEU A 476 18.73 -4.20 -11.42
CA LEU A 476 17.44 -3.94 -12.03
C LEU A 476 16.98 -5.13 -12.85
N SER A 477 15.69 -5.43 -12.80
CA SER A 477 15.05 -6.34 -13.74
C SER A 477 15.04 -5.76 -15.16
N SER A 478 14.83 -6.57 -16.18
CA SER A 478 14.66 -6.05 -17.55
C SER A 478 13.45 -5.12 -17.65
N ALA A 479 12.37 -5.41 -16.91
CA ALA A 479 11.16 -4.58 -16.85
C ALA A 479 11.45 -3.22 -16.21
N ASP A 480 12.19 -3.17 -15.09
CA ASP A 480 12.55 -1.90 -14.45
C ASP A 480 13.49 -1.04 -15.32
N ARG A 481 14.43 -1.67 -16.05
CA ARG A 481 15.25 -0.94 -17.03
C ARG A 481 14.42 -0.35 -18.15
N GLN A 482 13.46 -1.10 -18.68
CA GLN A 482 12.53 -0.62 -19.71
C GLN A 482 11.66 0.51 -19.20
N ALA A 483 11.18 0.43 -17.95
CA ALA A 483 10.39 1.47 -17.31
C ALA A 483 11.19 2.76 -17.12
N LEU A 484 12.41 2.68 -16.60
CA LEU A 484 13.32 3.82 -16.49
C LEU A 484 13.66 4.42 -17.86
N ALA A 485 13.90 3.58 -18.87
CA ALA A 485 14.16 4.06 -20.23
C ALA A 485 12.92 4.72 -20.88
N ALA A 486 11.71 4.22 -20.61
CA ALA A 486 10.46 4.85 -21.04
C ALA A 486 10.30 6.22 -20.40
N PHE A 487 10.51 6.32 -19.08
CA PHE A 487 10.49 7.58 -18.36
C PHE A 487 11.58 8.55 -18.88
N GLY A 488 12.80 8.07 -19.11
CA GLY A 488 13.89 8.88 -19.63
C GLY A 488 13.64 9.46 -21.01
N ARG A 489 12.89 8.77 -21.85
CA ARG A 489 12.46 9.25 -23.19
C ARG A 489 11.29 10.23 -23.14
N SER A 490 10.55 10.30 -22.03
CA SER A 490 9.51 11.31 -21.83
C SER A 490 10.14 12.70 -21.64
N ASP A 491 9.29 13.73 -21.54
CA ASP A 491 9.73 15.08 -21.20
C ASP A 491 10.16 15.22 -19.72
N ARG A 492 9.91 14.20 -18.90
CA ARG A 492 10.22 14.11 -17.47
C ARG A 492 9.59 15.21 -16.62
N SER A 493 8.69 16.00 -17.20
CA SER A 493 8.00 17.11 -16.51
C SER A 493 7.14 16.63 -15.35
N SER A 494 6.76 15.34 -15.32
CA SER A 494 6.03 14.73 -14.19
C SER A 494 6.80 14.79 -12.88
N LEU A 495 8.13 14.94 -12.87
CA LEU A 495 8.91 15.16 -11.64
C LEU A 495 8.63 16.49 -10.96
N THR A 496 8.21 17.51 -11.71
CA THR A 496 7.91 18.85 -11.17
C THR A 496 6.52 18.95 -10.58
N ARG A 497 5.70 17.92 -10.78
CA ARG A 497 4.30 17.88 -10.33
C ARG A 497 4.12 16.81 -9.26
N HIS A 498 3.32 17.16 -8.27
CA HIS A 498 2.98 16.29 -7.15
C HIS A 498 1.47 16.30 -6.96
N THR A 499 0.89 15.13 -6.65
CA THR A 499 -0.47 15.01 -6.12
C THR A 499 -0.45 14.09 -4.91
N ALA A 500 -1.29 14.37 -3.92
CA ALA A 500 -1.34 13.55 -2.71
C ALA A 500 -1.81 12.13 -3.00
N ALA A 501 -2.70 11.93 -3.97
CA ALA A 501 -3.15 10.60 -4.40
C ALA A 501 -2.02 9.76 -5.01
N ASP A 502 -1.19 10.36 -5.88
CA ASP A 502 0.01 9.69 -6.43
C ASP A 502 1.03 9.34 -5.34
N PHE A 503 1.24 10.22 -4.36
CA PHE A 503 2.11 9.94 -3.23
C PHE A 503 1.60 8.74 -2.42
N LEU A 504 0.30 8.70 -2.12
CA LEU A 504 -0.32 7.56 -1.43
C LEU A 504 -0.11 6.26 -2.20
N GLU A 505 -0.39 6.25 -3.50
CA GLU A 505 -0.26 5.06 -4.35
C GLU A 505 1.15 4.48 -4.28
N ARG A 506 2.18 5.31 -4.47
CA ARG A 506 3.59 4.90 -4.42
C ARG A 506 4.03 4.49 -3.00
N GLN A 507 3.77 5.33 -2.02
CA GLN A 507 4.31 5.13 -0.67
C GLN A 507 3.57 4.03 0.09
N SER A 508 2.28 3.78 -0.17
CA SER A 508 1.58 2.65 0.45
C SER A 508 2.16 1.30 0.04
N VAL A 509 2.66 1.18 -1.19
CA VAL A 509 3.37 -0.01 -1.69
C VAL A 509 4.76 -0.09 -1.05
N SER A 510 5.54 0.99 -1.08
CA SER A 510 6.90 1.03 -0.53
C SER A 510 6.94 0.76 0.99
N LEU A 511 5.93 1.22 1.73
CA LEU A 511 5.80 1.06 3.17
C LEU A 511 5.00 -0.20 3.58
N ASN A 512 4.56 -1.01 2.63
CA ASN A 512 3.80 -2.24 2.84
C ASN A 512 2.51 -2.05 3.68
N CYS A 513 1.77 -0.95 3.50
CA CYS A 513 0.58 -0.66 4.29
C CYS A 513 -0.48 -1.77 4.22
N ARG A 514 -0.67 -2.36 3.03
CA ARG A 514 -1.65 -3.44 2.78
C ARG A 514 -1.28 -4.79 3.40
N GLU A 515 -0.03 -4.98 3.85
CA GLU A 515 0.36 -6.20 4.57
C GLU A 515 -0.30 -6.29 5.95
N CYS A 516 -0.62 -5.14 6.55
CA CYS A 516 -1.42 -5.10 7.79
C CYS A 516 -2.89 -4.79 7.49
N HIS A 517 -3.17 -3.75 6.68
CA HIS A 517 -4.52 -3.30 6.36
C HIS A 517 -5.16 -4.17 5.27
N GLY A 518 -5.92 -5.18 5.67
CA GLY A 518 -6.61 -6.13 4.78
C GLY A 518 -6.19 -7.60 4.95
N LYS A 519 -5.08 -7.88 5.69
CA LYS A 519 -4.63 -9.26 5.93
C LYS A 519 -4.82 -9.74 7.36
N PHE A 520 -4.78 -8.84 8.35
CA PHE A 520 -4.92 -9.22 9.76
C PHE A 520 -6.30 -8.89 10.30
N GLU A 521 -6.85 -9.81 11.06
CA GLU A 521 -8.14 -9.64 11.72
C GLU A 521 -8.11 -8.44 12.70
N GLY A 522 -9.21 -7.69 12.74
CA GLY A 522 -9.35 -6.51 13.60
C GLY A 522 -8.71 -5.24 13.04
N PHE A 523 -7.89 -5.31 11.99
CA PHE A 523 -7.40 -4.12 11.30
C PHE A 523 -8.45 -3.56 10.33
N PRO A 524 -8.58 -2.23 10.18
CA PRO A 524 -9.51 -1.68 9.21
C PRO A 524 -9.06 -2.01 7.79
N ALA A 525 -9.98 -2.40 6.93
CA ALA A 525 -9.70 -2.64 5.53
C ALA A 525 -9.16 -1.37 4.84
N TRP A 526 -8.17 -1.55 3.97
CA TRP A 526 -7.50 -0.44 3.28
C TRP A 526 -8.49 0.43 2.49
N GLU A 527 -9.44 -0.21 1.82
CA GLU A 527 -10.42 0.40 0.93
C GLU A 527 -11.40 1.33 1.67
N LEU A 528 -11.48 1.22 2.99
CA LEU A 528 -12.37 2.05 3.80
C LEU A 528 -11.68 3.30 4.36
N LEU A 529 -10.34 3.31 4.45
CA LEU A 529 -9.62 4.30 5.26
C LEU A 529 -9.85 5.74 4.81
N GLY A 530 -9.71 6.01 3.52
CA GLY A 530 -9.82 7.37 3.00
C GLY A 530 -11.24 7.93 3.05
N GLY A 531 -12.23 7.07 2.75
CA GLY A 531 -13.65 7.46 2.87
C GLY A 531 -14.15 7.58 4.32
N LYS A 532 -13.43 6.99 5.27
CA LYS A 532 -13.79 6.94 6.69
C LYS A 532 -13.17 8.05 7.52
N LEU A 533 -11.90 8.38 7.27
CA LEU A 533 -11.10 9.20 8.17
C LEU A 533 -10.92 10.62 7.63
N LYS A 534 -10.98 11.60 8.51
CA LYS A 534 -10.58 12.97 8.21
C LYS A 534 -9.06 13.02 7.98
N PRO A 535 -8.57 13.73 6.97
CA PRO A 535 -7.16 13.73 6.58
C PRO A 535 -6.22 14.22 7.69
N GLU A 536 -6.63 15.21 8.48
CA GLU A 536 -5.85 15.75 9.59
C GLU A 536 -5.67 14.70 10.70
N TRP A 537 -6.74 13.99 11.04
CA TRP A 537 -6.67 12.92 12.02
C TRP A 537 -5.82 11.75 11.51
N ALA A 538 -6.03 11.36 10.26
CA ALA A 538 -5.22 10.32 9.63
C ALA A 538 -3.73 10.67 9.63
N SER A 539 -3.39 11.93 9.29
CA SER A 539 -2.01 12.43 9.33
C SER A 539 -1.41 12.36 10.73
N ARG A 540 -2.14 12.81 11.77
CA ARG A 540 -1.67 12.72 13.16
C ARG A 540 -1.48 11.27 13.60
N PHE A 541 -2.41 10.39 13.25
CA PHE A 541 -2.38 8.98 13.62
C PHE A 541 -1.22 8.23 12.93
N ILE A 542 -1.07 8.41 11.62
CA ILE A 542 0.05 7.85 10.84
C ILE A 542 1.39 8.43 11.33
N GLY A 543 1.43 9.72 11.69
CA GLY A 543 2.62 10.38 12.22
C GLY A 543 2.97 9.99 13.66
N GLY A 544 2.07 9.27 14.35
CA GLY A 544 2.26 8.85 15.73
C GLY A 544 2.13 9.98 16.75
N SER A 545 1.50 11.11 16.40
CA SER A 545 1.23 12.22 17.33
C SER A 545 -0.12 12.09 18.04
N GLU A 546 -0.97 11.14 17.61
CA GLU A 546 -2.24 10.86 18.30
C GLU A 546 -1.98 10.10 19.60
N SER A 547 -2.56 10.59 20.71
CA SER A 547 -2.28 10.08 22.05
C SER A 547 -3.15 8.90 22.47
N TRP A 548 -4.26 8.66 21.78
CA TRP A 548 -5.22 7.62 22.12
C TRP A 548 -5.29 6.54 21.03
N LYS A 549 -5.63 5.31 21.44
CA LYS A 549 -5.75 4.15 20.59
C LYS A 549 -7.22 3.87 20.29
N PRO A 550 -7.68 3.96 19.02
CA PRO A 550 -9.10 3.78 18.67
C PRO A 550 -9.66 2.41 19.04
N ARG A 551 -8.83 1.38 19.05
CA ARG A 551 -9.18 0.00 19.40
C ARG A 551 -8.25 -0.49 20.52
N PRO A 552 -8.50 -0.12 21.78
CA PRO A 552 -7.61 -0.42 22.89
C PRO A 552 -7.45 -1.92 23.18
N TRP A 553 -8.43 -2.74 22.77
CA TRP A 553 -8.39 -4.21 22.91
C TRP A 553 -7.43 -4.90 21.94
N LEU A 554 -7.02 -4.26 20.84
CA LEU A 554 -6.00 -4.83 19.97
C LEU A 554 -4.63 -4.69 20.63
N GLU A 555 -3.89 -5.78 20.77
CA GLU A 555 -2.52 -5.74 21.29
C GLU A 555 -1.56 -5.04 20.31
N SER A 556 -1.80 -5.21 19.01
CA SER A 556 -1.08 -4.53 17.93
C SER A 556 -1.22 -3.02 18.00
N ARG A 557 -0.24 -2.30 17.51
CA ARG A 557 -0.28 -0.84 17.39
C ARG A 557 0.14 -0.41 15.98
N MET A 558 -0.53 0.63 15.46
CA MET A 558 -0.11 1.27 14.22
C MET A 558 1.24 1.96 14.47
N PRO A 559 2.30 1.60 13.74
CA PRO A 559 3.59 2.27 13.87
C PRO A 559 3.56 3.65 13.20
N ALA A 560 4.44 4.54 13.63
CA ALA A 560 4.50 5.91 13.11
C ALA A 560 5.41 6.03 11.88
N PHE A 561 4.95 6.83 10.90
CA PHE A 561 5.68 7.22 9.69
C PHE A 561 5.71 8.76 9.59
N PRO A 562 6.41 9.46 10.49
CA PRO A 562 6.24 10.91 10.66
C PRO A 562 6.53 11.72 9.39
N THR A 563 7.56 11.35 8.63
CA THR A 563 7.95 12.06 7.38
C THR A 563 6.91 11.91 6.27
N HIS A 564 6.18 10.79 6.23
CA HIS A 564 5.21 10.48 5.17
C HIS A 564 3.77 10.91 5.55
N ALA A 565 3.52 11.12 6.83
CA ALA A 565 2.18 11.16 7.41
C ALA A 565 1.24 12.21 6.78
N ALA A 566 1.71 13.43 6.56
CA ALA A 566 0.88 14.51 6.02
C ALA A 566 0.37 14.17 4.61
N PHE A 567 1.27 13.77 3.72
CA PHE A 567 0.89 13.41 2.34
C PHE A 567 0.07 12.13 2.27
N LEU A 568 0.33 11.14 3.16
CA LEU A 568 -0.48 9.92 3.24
C LEU A 568 -1.92 10.23 3.69
N GLY A 569 -2.10 11.06 4.71
CA GLY A 569 -3.43 11.45 5.17
C GLY A 569 -4.22 12.22 4.10
N GLN A 570 -3.59 13.18 3.43
CA GLN A 570 -4.17 13.91 2.31
C GLN A 570 -4.49 12.97 1.12
N GLY A 571 -3.55 12.07 0.81
CA GLY A 571 -3.71 11.09 -0.26
C GLY A 571 -4.87 10.13 -0.03
N LEU A 572 -5.07 9.66 1.21
CA LEU A 572 -6.23 8.85 1.58
C LEU A 572 -7.54 9.56 1.29
N ALA A 573 -7.65 10.84 1.61
CA ALA A 573 -8.86 11.61 1.32
C ALA A 573 -9.04 11.80 -0.20
N THR A 574 -8.02 12.30 -0.90
CA THR A 574 -8.14 12.63 -2.34
C THR A 574 -8.37 11.40 -3.21
N ALA A 575 -7.78 10.25 -2.88
CA ALA A 575 -8.04 8.98 -3.56
C ALA A 575 -9.51 8.50 -3.41
N HIS A 576 -10.24 9.00 -2.40
CA HIS A 576 -11.66 8.70 -2.18
C HIS A 576 -12.60 9.86 -2.60
N GLY A 577 -12.08 10.80 -3.39
CA GLY A 577 -12.89 11.93 -3.87
C GLY A 577 -13.25 12.92 -2.76
N LEU A 578 -12.38 13.11 -1.77
CA LEU A 578 -12.56 14.01 -0.65
C LEU A 578 -11.45 15.05 -0.62
N PRO A 579 -11.72 16.26 -0.09
CA PRO A 579 -10.70 17.29 0.01
C PRO A 579 -9.54 16.86 0.93
N PRO A 580 -8.30 17.30 0.62
CA PRO A 580 -7.11 17.00 1.42
C PRO A 580 -7.09 17.72 2.78
N VAL A 581 -8.00 18.65 2.97
CA VAL A 581 -8.25 19.37 4.22
C VAL A 581 -9.74 19.36 4.48
N THR A 582 -10.13 18.99 5.69
CA THR A 582 -11.55 18.99 6.06
C THR A 582 -12.09 20.41 6.04
N PRO A 583 -13.19 20.69 5.32
CA PRO A 583 -13.85 22.00 5.39
C PRO A 583 -14.25 22.34 6.83
N ASN A 584 -14.19 23.63 7.17
CA ASN A 584 -14.65 24.09 8.47
C ASN A 584 -16.15 23.83 8.62
N ASP A 585 -16.51 23.22 9.73
CA ASP A 585 -17.91 23.02 10.11
C ASP A 585 -18.43 24.22 10.90
N ASP A 586 -19.71 24.56 10.71
CA ASP A 586 -20.43 25.51 11.59
C ASP A 586 -20.46 24.99 13.04
N ALA A 587 -20.82 25.85 13.97
CA ALA A 587 -21.04 25.45 15.37
C ALA A 587 -22.12 24.33 15.45
N PRO A 588 -22.00 23.39 16.40
CA PRO A 588 -23.01 22.35 16.58
C PRO A 588 -24.40 22.97 16.87
N ASP A 589 -25.45 22.37 16.30
CA ASP A 589 -26.83 22.70 16.62
C ASP A 589 -27.14 22.21 18.05
N ALA A 590 -27.27 23.19 18.98
CA ALA A 590 -27.42 22.88 20.40
C ALA A 590 -28.75 22.17 20.73
N GLU A 591 -29.83 22.44 19.99
CA GLU A 591 -31.12 21.78 20.24
C GLU A 591 -31.13 20.34 19.71
N LEU A 592 -30.58 20.12 18.52
CA LEU A 592 -30.38 18.76 18.00
C LEU A 592 -29.38 17.98 18.85
N ALA A 593 -28.34 18.60 19.37
CA ALA A 593 -27.38 17.92 20.26
C ALA A 593 -28.05 17.44 21.56
N LYS A 594 -29.03 18.14 22.11
CA LYS A 594 -29.82 17.69 23.27
C LYS A 594 -30.66 16.45 22.92
N VAL A 595 -31.23 16.42 21.71
CA VAL A 595 -31.94 15.23 21.23
C VAL A 595 -30.96 14.05 21.06
N GLY A 596 -29.78 14.28 20.44
CA GLY A 596 -28.73 13.30 20.30
C GLY A 596 -28.24 12.73 21.63
N HIS A 597 -28.15 13.57 22.66
CA HIS A 597 -27.80 13.16 24.03
C HIS A 597 -28.80 12.14 24.59
N LYS A 598 -30.12 12.36 24.42
CA LYS A 598 -31.16 11.39 24.83
C LYS A 598 -31.06 10.11 24.02
N LEU A 599 -30.83 10.21 22.72
CA LEU A 599 -30.77 9.08 21.81
C LEU A 599 -29.64 8.09 22.12
N ILE A 600 -28.51 8.52 22.67
CA ILE A 600 -27.40 7.61 23.03
C ILE A 600 -27.66 6.86 24.35
N GLY A 601 -28.56 7.37 25.19
CA GLY A 601 -28.91 6.84 26.52
C GLY A 601 -29.71 5.54 26.45
N THR A 602 -29.90 4.93 27.64
CA THR A 602 -30.68 3.69 27.80
C THR A 602 -32.17 3.96 28.05
N SER A 603 -32.54 5.18 28.45
CA SER A 603 -33.92 5.58 28.77
C SER A 603 -34.63 6.13 27.54
N GLY A 604 -35.17 5.25 26.68
CA GLY A 604 -35.89 5.65 25.45
C GLY A 604 -34.98 6.04 24.29
N GLY A 605 -33.70 5.69 24.34
CA GLY A 605 -32.72 5.87 23.27
C GLY A 605 -32.26 4.53 22.66
N PHE A 606 -31.21 4.57 21.85
CA PHE A 606 -30.63 3.39 21.20
C PHE A 606 -29.64 2.62 22.10
N ALA A 607 -29.45 3.04 23.34
CA ALA A 607 -28.52 2.43 24.30
C ALA A 607 -27.06 2.32 23.79
N CYS A 608 -26.59 3.29 22.99
CA CYS A 608 -25.23 3.31 22.46
C CYS A 608 -24.17 3.22 23.55
N ILE A 609 -24.44 3.82 24.74
CA ILE A 609 -23.57 3.77 25.90
C ILE A 609 -23.39 2.39 26.53
N SER A 610 -24.20 1.41 26.12
CA SER A 610 -23.97 0.02 26.54
C SER A 610 -22.61 -0.47 26.07
N CYS A 611 -22.22 -0.14 24.83
CA CYS A 611 -20.96 -0.57 24.21
C CYS A 611 -19.93 0.57 24.06
N HIS A 612 -20.37 1.82 23.95
CA HIS A 612 -19.50 2.98 23.70
C HIS A 612 -19.26 3.82 24.94
N SER A 613 -18.03 4.16 25.22
CA SER A 613 -17.69 5.20 26.20
C SER A 613 -17.93 6.60 25.61
N VAL A 614 -18.15 7.60 26.48
CA VAL A 614 -18.33 9.01 26.16
C VAL A 614 -17.38 9.84 27.04
N GLY A 615 -16.28 10.28 26.50
CA GLY A 615 -15.21 10.89 27.28
C GLY A 615 -14.72 9.94 28.38
N ASP A 616 -14.74 10.41 29.63
CA ASP A 616 -14.36 9.62 30.80
C ASP A 616 -15.49 8.69 31.32
N PHE A 617 -16.69 8.79 30.73
CA PHE A 617 -17.78 7.89 31.08
C PHE A 617 -17.61 6.56 30.34
N GLY A 618 -17.33 5.49 31.08
CA GLY A 618 -17.13 4.14 30.54
C GLY A 618 -18.41 3.55 29.97
N ALA A 619 -18.27 2.60 29.04
CA ALA A 619 -19.38 1.77 28.56
C ALA A 619 -20.03 1.02 29.72
N THR A 620 -21.37 0.94 29.72
CA THR A 620 -22.14 0.40 30.86
C THR A 620 -22.30 -1.12 30.79
N GLN A 621 -22.27 -1.70 29.59
CA GLN A 621 -22.47 -3.14 29.39
C GLN A 621 -21.74 -3.60 28.12
N VAL A 622 -20.51 -4.10 28.29
CA VAL A 622 -19.71 -4.60 27.16
C VAL A 622 -19.98 -6.10 26.97
N PHE A 623 -20.46 -6.49 25.79
CA PHE A 623 -20.74 -7.90 25.50
C PHE A 623 -19.53 -8.66 24.98
N GLU A 624 -18.95 -8.27 23.85
CA GLU A 624 -17.78 -8.96 23.25
C GLU A 624 -16.54 -8.07 23.25
N ALA A 625 -16.70 -6.81 22.80
CA ALA A 625 -15.63 -5.82 22.78
C ALA A 625 -16.22 -4.44 23.01
N PRO A 626 -15.48 -3.54 23.69
CA PRO A 626 -15.90 -2.16 23.85
C PRO A 626 -15.95 -1.46 22.50
N GLY A 627 -16.96 -0.62 22.31
CA GLY A 627 -17.03 0.29 21.17
C GLY A 627 -16.00 1.42 21.29
N ILE A 628 -15.78 2.13 20.19
CA ILE A 628 -14.89 3.30 20.18
C ILE A 628 -15.51 4.41 21.04
N ASN A 629 -14.69 5.14 21.79
CA ASN A 629 -15.13 6.30 22.56
C ASN A 629 -15.73 7.37 21.62
N LEU A 630 -17.01 7.71 21.84
CA LEU A 630 -17.76 8.62 20.97
C LEU A 630 -17.19 10.04 20.98
N ALA A 631 -16.55 10.48 22.06
CA ALA A 631 -15.95 11.82 22.16
C ALA A 631 -14.86 12.07 21.09
N HIS A 632 -14.25 11.01 20.56
CA HIS A 632 -13.24 11.13 19.51
C HIS A 632 -13.78 10.91 18.08
N SER A 633 -15.10 10.67 17.94
CA SER A 633 -15.65 10.29 16.65
C SER A 633 -15.70 11.46 15.65
N PHE A 634 -16.03 12.66 16.12
CA PHE A 634 -16.13 13.83 15.25
C PHE A 634 -14.78 14.26 14.63
N GLU A 635 -13.72 14.28 15.43
CA GLU A 635 -12.39 14.67 14.93
C GLU A 635 -11.80 13.66 13.93
N ARG A 636 -12.31 12.42 13.95
CA ARG A 636 -11.77 11.29 13.20
C ARG A 636 -12.57 10.95 11.96
N LEU A 637 -13.92 11.00 12.01
CA LEU A 637 -14.77 10.44 10.98
C LEU A 637 -15.22 11.47 9.95
N GLN A 638 -15.24 11.05 8.69
CA GLN A 638 -15.96 11.76 7.63
C GLN A 638 -17.46 11.70 7.90
N PRO A 639 -18.21 12.82 7.77
CA PRO A 639 -19.65 12.84 8.02
C PRO A 639 -20.45 11.87 7.16
N ASP A 640 -20.04 11.69 5.88
CA ASP A 640 -20.69 10.79 4.96
C ASP A 640 -20.51 9.32 5.36
N PHE A 641 -19.29 8.94 5.77
CA PHE A 641 -19.05 7.61 6.32
C PHE A 641 -19.89 7.34 7.56
N TYR A 642 -19.94 8.31 8.48
CA TYR A 642 -20.72 8.20 9.72
C TYR A 642 -22.21 7.94 9.43
N ARG A 643 -22.83 8.71 8.49
CA ARG A 643 -24.24 8.52 8.11
C ARG A 643 -24.52 7.11 7.57
N ARG A 644 -23.68 6.63 6.66
CA ARG A 644 -23.79 5.28 6.06
C ARG A 644 -23.57 4.19 7.12
N TRP A 645 -22.58 4.38 7.98
CA TRP A 645 -22.28 3.45 9.06
C TRP A 645 -23.44 3.27 10.03
N LEU A 646 -24.03 4.37 10.51
CA LEU A 646 -25.20 4.28 11.41
C LEU A 646 -26.41 3.64 10.74
N ARG A 647 -26.61 3.89 9.46
CA ARG A 647 -27.75 3.32 8.72
C ARG A 647 -27.63 1.80 8.58
N ASN A 648 -26.47 1.29 8.20
CA ASN A 648 -26.24 -0.15 8.05
C ASN A 648 -24.75 -0.50 8.21
N PRO A 649 -24.28 -0.77 9.44
CA PRO A 649 -22.87 -1.07 9.70
C PRO A 649 -22.36 -2.31 8.95
N VAL A 650 -23.21 -3.38 8.89
CA VAL A 650 -22.86 -4.67 8.30
C VAL A 650 -22.66 -4.58 6.78
N SER A 651 -23.33 -3.63 6.12
CA SER A 651 -23.13 -3.39 4.68
C SER A 651 -21.75 -2.80 4.35
N ILE A 652 -21.05 -2.23 5.34
CA ILE A 652 -19.72 -1.63 5.19
C ILE A 652 -18.64 -2.57 5.73
N ASP A 653 -18.90 -3.19 6.88
CA ASP A 653 -18.02 -4.18 7.49
C ASP A 653 -18.86 -5.38 7.94
N PRO A 654 -18.85 -6.48 7.20
CA PRO A 654 -19.65 -7.68 7.53
C PRO A 654 -19.35 -8.28 8.90
N ASN A 655 -18.18 -7.98 9.48
CA ASN A 655 -17.78 -8.43 10.81
C ASN A 655 -18.19 -7.45 11.93
N SER A 656 -18.92 -6.39 11.59
CA SER A 656 -19.36 -5.41 12.58
C SER A 656 -20.30 -6.03 13.62
N LYS A 657 -20.01 -5.77 14.90
CA LYS A 657 -20.90 -6.13 16.02
C LYS A 657 -21.92 -5.04 16.34
N MET A 658 -21.81 -3.89 15.69
CA MET A 658 -22.75 -2.79 15.85
C MET A 658 -24.07 -3.14 15.12
N PRO A 659 -25.23 -3.12 15.81
CA PRO A 659 -26.52 -3.40 15.18
C PRO A 659 -26.96 -2.30 14.23
N ALA A 660 -27.85 -2.63 13.29
CA ALA A 660 -28.58 -1.65 12.50
C ALA A 660 -29.75 -1.09 13.33
N TYR A 661 -29.87 0.22 13.38
CA TYR A 661 -30.93 0.93 14.14
C TYR A 661 -32.02 1.50 13.23
N PHE A 662 -31.91 1.33 11.93
CA PHE A 662 -32.82 1.87 10.93
C PHE A 662 -33.28 0.73 10.01
N ASP A 663 -34.55 0.77 9.59
CA ASP A 663 -35.13 -0.19 8.65
C ASP A 663 -34.63 0.04 7.20
N GLU A 664 -35.14 -0.75 6.26
CA GLU A 664 -34.76 -0.66 4.83
C GLU A 664 -35.16 0.70 4.23
N GLU A 665 -36.27 1.30 4.69
CA GLU A 665 -36.74 2.62 4.31
C GLU A 665 -35.95 3.74 4.99
N GLY A 666 -35.06 3.40 5.92
CA GLY A 666 -34.23 4.33 6.68
C GLY A 666 -34.99 5.02 7.83
N LYS A 667 -36.09 4.42 8.31
CA LYS A 667 -36.82 4.91 9.48
C LYS A 667 -36.23 4.39 10.78
N SER A 668 -36.32 5.19 11.81
CA SER A 668 -35.92 4.82 13.17
C SER A 668 -37.00 4.01 13.86
N ALA A 669 -36.62 3.01 14.64
CA ALA A 669 -37.56 2.29 15.52
C ALA A 669 -38.14 3.18 16.64
N LEU A 670 -37.55 4.33 16.93
CA LEU A 670 -37.99 5.29 17.93
C LEU A 670 -38.96 6.33 17.29
N ALA A 671 -40.18 5.92 16.99
CA ALA A 671 -41.20 6.72 16.29
C ALA A 671 -41.54 8.03 17.02
N ASP A 672 -41.46 8.04 18.34
CA ASP A 672 -41.77 9.22 19.18
C ASP A 672 -40.63 10.26 19.15
N VAL A 673 -39.45 9.95 18.62
CA VAL A 673 -38.33 10.87 18.52
C VAL A 673 -38.17 11.30 17.06
N LEU A 674 -38.30 12.60 16.81
CA LEU A 674 -38.19 13.19 15.46
C LEU A 674 -39.09 12.48 14.42
N GLU A 675 -40.26 12.00 14.84
CA GLU A 675 -41.27 11.30 13.98
C GLU A 675 -40.70 10.02 13.31
N GLY A 676 -39.69 9.41 13.92
CA GLY A 676 -39.00 8.24 13.34
C GLY A 676 -38.16 8.55 12.09
N ASP A 677 -37.97 9.82 11.75
CA ASP A 677 -37.14 10.25 10.59
C ASP A 677 -35.68 9.89 10.83
N GLY A 678 -35.20 8.87 10.11
CA GLY A 678 -33.83 8.37 10.27
C GLY A 678 -32.76 9.40 9.95
N PRO A 679 -32.79 10.11 8.82
CA PRO A 679 -31.86 11.19 8.52
C PRO A 679 -31.76 12.26 9.61
N LYS A 680 -32.91 12.73 10.16
CA LYS A 680 -32.92 13.68 11.27
C LYS A 680 -32.35 13.09 12.55
N THR A 681 -32.66 11.81 12.82
CA THR A 681 -32.14 11.08 13.99
C THR A 681 -30.62 10.92 13.91
N ILE A 682 -30.09 10.50 12.76
CA ILE A 682 -28.63 10.38 12.52
C ILE A 682 -27.97 11.76 12.66
N ARG A 683 -28.60 12.83 12.18
CA ARG A 683 -28.10 14.19 12.33
C ARG A 683 -28.07 14.62 13.80
N ALA A 684 -29.13 14.35 14.57
CA ALA A 684 -29.15 14.70 16.01
C ALA A 684 -28.02 14.00 16.78
N LEU A 685 -27.80 12.71 16.52
CA LEU A 685 -26.67 11.98 17.09
C LEU A 685 -25.32 12.59 16.68
N TRP A 686 -25.18 13.03 15.41
CA TRP A 686 -23.96 13.68 14.94
C TRP A 686 -23.71 15.02 15.63
N GLU A 687 -24.75 15.87 15.80
CA GLU A 687 -24.61 17.14 16.50
C GLU A 687 -24.18 16.98 17.97
N TYR A 688 -24.63 15.90 18.64
CA TYR A 688 -24.13 15.54 19.96
C TYR A 688 -22.65 15.12 19.93
N ILE A 689 -22.27 14.26 18.98
CA ILE A 689 -20.88 13.79 18.80
C ILE A 689 -19.93 14.93 18.46
N ARG A 690 -20.41 15.97 17.75
CA ARG A 690 -19.63 17.19 17.44
C ARG A 690 -19.20 17.98 18.68
N LEU A 691 -19.83 17.78 19.83
CA LEU A 691 -19.40 18.37 21.09
C LEU A 691 -18.04 17.83 21.56
N GLY A 692 -17.59 16.66 21.07
CA GLY A 692 -16.29 16.08 21.36
C GLY A 692 -16.04 15.92 22.86
N SER A 693 -14.95 16.46 23.36
CA SER A 693 -14.61 16.44 24.81
C SER A 693 -15.59 17.22 25.70
N LYS A 694 -16.51 18.03 25.13
CA LYS A 694 -17.54 18.77 25.86
C LYS A 694 -18.87 18.01 25.89
N MET A 695 -18.93 16.77 25.43
CA MET A 695 -20.15 15.96 25.49
C MET A 695 -20.64 15.83 26.94
N PRO A 696 -21.90 16.18 27.24
CA PRO A 696 -22.49 15.94 28.55
C PRO A 696 -22.48 14.42 28.86
N LYS A 697 -22.40 14.10 30.17
CA LYS A 697 -22.54 12.70 30.60
C LYS A 697 -23.89 12.15 30.16
N PRO A 698 -23.94 10.95 29.56
CA PRO A 698 -25.22 10.32 29.21
C PRO A 698 -26.11 10.02 30.41
N GLU A 699 -27.44 10.06 30.20
CA GLU A 699 -28.45 9.72 31.21
C GLU A 699 -28.83 8.26 31.19
#